data_35142f6ff6406ac26bd58b9bbbe3ee1c
#
_entry.id   35142f6ff6406ac26bd58b9bbbe3ee1c
#
_cell.length_a   1.000
_cell.length_b   1.000
_cell.length_c   1.000
_cell.angle_alpha   90.00
_cell.angle_beta   90.00
_cell.angle_gamma   90.00
#
_symmetry.space_group_name_H-M   'P 1'
#
loop_
_entity.id
_entity.type
_entity.pdbx_description
1 polymer ?
#
loop_
_entity_poly.entity_id
_entity_poly.type
_entity_poly.pdbx_seq_one_letter_code
_entity_poly.pdbx_strand_id
1 'polypeptide(L)'
;MWTAGNIIIGGLITGSIYALLAVGYSLVFSVSGALNLAQGAFVALGALVMYSFTNNAHLPIGAAFLASLCVVGAAVGLIEWVVIRRAVTRISHASLLMMMGGLLTAFEGAAYLIWGANPFSFNSFSGTQPVTVGKLSIPTQGFWVIGAMLASVAVLSWLLSRSRWGRGLRATSENMTAARLMGVPVDRMILLSFIAAAVLGVIGGAVIAPLTSLDYTSMASYTNEGLIAVSLGGLGSVYGSLAGGLALGVVEAVVSGYVSSLFSTAISLIVLIGIIFLRPQGLLGRVRGGRMDVAERVAGRIYAPPKLPYRWLASGGITLAVVMLFMPQIIPGGDMRAVNITGLFCLTIVGLDLLTGIAGQVSLGQAGFMAIGGYTSAILAVNYGVPTLVGLVAGACGSALVAVVLGVVCGRLRGMYLAIITLAFGILVEALANGLNITGGPSGIAGIPPFSVAGFAFDTDTRMFYLVWVLVAVALVLSANLVRSNRGRILRAMHSDQVGAQSLGLHITRAKVGVFVISACMASTSGSLYASYFRYLSPDQVGSAQSLTFITMLAIGGMGTLFGPLLGVALLTYLPLVSQSFANYSMLVTGVLLVVFLRYLPAGVWGGVLEGVTLARTRWAGRTAISGRPRAAGPDAVSSSPGEATPPGEVTAASELTVPGEGTSTGEAAADGGGHAGAPTLEVRGLSKSFGGVAAVRDVSFTVSDGSLTALIGPNGAGKSTVFNLVTNLYRPDSGEVILRGRPVTGLRPDRITSLGLFRTFQTARVFPQLSVLDNVLVGGYRLGRAGYLAQSLRLRRCRREETQMEARARRLLSVFGLAGRADERAAVLPLAGQKYLELARALMARPGVVLFDEPAAGMNDAETAELGMILRAIRDTGHTVVVVEHNMSLVMGVCDQVVVMDAGRVIAAGSPQAVQTDPVVISAYFGAAEANT
;
A
#
# COMPACT_ATOMS: atom_id res chain seq x y z
N MET A 1 9.88 -23.91 -39.81
CA MET A 1 8.53 -23.32 -39.96
C MET A 1 7.45 -24.17 -39.28
N TRP A 2 7.32 -25.47 -39.52
CA TRP A 2 6.27 -26.31 -38.99
C TRP A 2 6.34 -26.53 -37.48
N THR A 3 7.53 -26.64 -36.89
CA THR A 3 7.75 -26.70 -35.46
C THR A 3 7.30 -25.39 -34.77
N ALA A 4 7.57 -24.25 -35.37
CA ALA A 4 7.14 -22.95 -34.87
C ALA A 4 5.59 -22.83 -34.85
N GLY A 5 4.92 -23.36 -35.89
CA GLY A 5 3.46 -23.38 -35.95
C GLY A 5 2.84 -24.20 -34.81
N ASN A 6 3.35 -25.41 -34.54
CA ASN A 6 2.87 -26.26 -33.45
C ASN A 6 3.10 -25.61 -32.07
N ILE A 7 4.24 -24.95 -31.87
CA ILE A 7 4.54 -24.21 -30.62
C ILE A 7 3.56 -23.05 -30.42
N ILE A 8 3.31 -22.24 -31.44
CA ILE A 8 2.37 -21.12 -31.36
C ILE A 8 0.96 -21.61 -31.11
N ILE A 9 0.50 -22.69 -31.77
CA ILE A 9 -0.83 -23.27 -31.54
C ILE A 9 -0.93 -23.79 -30.09
N GLY A 10 0.08 -24.52 -29.61
CA GLY A 10 0.14 -24.94 -28.21
C GLY A 10 0.04 -23.79 -27.24
N GLY A 11 0.80 -22.71 -27.51
CA GLY A 11 0.76 -21.48 -26.72
C GLY A 11 -0.59 -20.77 -26.76
N LEU A 12 -1.30 -20.79 -27.89
CA LEU A 12 -2.64 -20.22 -27.99
C LEU A 12 -3.66 -21.05 -27.18
N ILE A 13 -3.51 -22.39 -27.17
CA ILE A 13 -4.39 -23.27 -26.36
C ILE A 13 -4.18 -22.96 -24.88
N THR A 14 -2.95 -22.99 -24.37
CA THR A 14 -2.64 -22.68 -22.98
C THR A 14 -3.01 -21.23 -22.64
N GLY A 15 -2.67 -20.30 -23.52
CA GLY A 15 -3.00 -18.89 -23.40
C GLY A 15 -4.50 -18.60 -23.34
N SER A 16 -5.34 -19.44 -23.98
CA SER A 16 -6.81 -19.31 -23.91
C SER A 16 -7.33 -19.56 -22.51
N ILE A 17 -6.71 -20.45 -21.73
CA ILE A 17 -7.07 -20.71 -20.33
C ILE A 17 -6.61 -19.56 -19.46
N TYR A 18 -5.39 -19.11 -19.64
CA TYR A 18 -4.88 -17.92 -18.94
C TYR A 18 -5.74 -16.68 -19.23
N ALA A 19 -6.26 -16.57 -20.46
CA ALA A 19 -7.18 -15.49 -20.82
C ALA A 19 -8.52 -15.58 -20.06
N LEU A 20 -9.11 -16.77 -19.94
CA LEU A 20 -10.34 -16.96 -19.15
C LEU A 20 -10.13 -16.59 -17.69
N LEU A 21 -9.03 -17.02 -17.09
CA LEU A 21 -8.62 -16.65 -15.73
C LEU A 21 -8.44 -15.15 -15.58
N ALA A 22 -7.68 -14.53 -16.47
CA ALA A 22 -7.38 -13.11 -16.46
C ALA A 22 -8.65 -12.24 -16.61
N VAL A 23 -9.60 -12.67 -17.45
CA VAL A 23 -10.90 -12.02 -17.60
C VAL A 23 -11.71 -12.12 -16.32
N GLY A 24 -11.72 -13.28 -15.65
CA GLY A 24 -12.34 -13.47 -14.34
C GLY A 24 -11.77 -12.53 -13.28
N TYR A 25 -10.45 -12.45 -13.18
CA TYR A 25 -9.76 -11.48 -12.30
C TYR A 25 -10.16 -10.04 -12.60
N SER A 26 -10.13 -9.66 -13.88
CA SER A 26 -10.43 -8.30 -14.33
C SER A 26 -11.87 -7.92 -14.02
N LEU A 27 -12.82 -8.84 -14.15
CA LEU A 27 -14.23 -8.62 -13.86
C LEU A 27 -14.45 -8.35 -12.36
N VAL A 28 -13.93 -9.19 -11.48
CA VAL A 28 -14.04 -9.01 -10.03
C VAL A 28 -13.36 -7.72 -9.61
N PHE A 29 -12.13 -7.48 -10.07
CA PHE A 29 -11.36 -6.27 -9.75
C PHE A 29 -12.07 -5.00 -10.20
N SER A 30 -12.67 -4.99 -11.39
CA SER A 30 -13.34 -3.80 -11.92
C SER A 30 -14.53 -3.38 -11.05
N VAL A 31 -15.25 -4.32 -10.46
CA VAL A 31 -16.47 -4.09 -9.67
C VAL A 31 -16.17 -3.90 -8.18
N SER A 32 -15.35 -4.76 -7.58
CA SER A 32 -15.06 -4.74 -6.14
C SER A 32 -13.81 -3.93 -5.76
N GLY A 33 -12.90 -3.68 -6.71
CA GLY A 33 -11.58 -3.11 -6.44
C GLY A 33 -10.61 -4.09 -5.77
N ALA A 34 -11.00 -5.36 -5.58
CA ALA A 34 -10.24 -6.40 -4.92
C ALA A 34 -9.65 -7.39 -5.92
N LEU A 35 -8.42 -7.85 -5.68
CA LEU A 35 -7.85 -9.00 -6.37
C LEU A 35 -8.36 -10.29 -5.70
N ASN A 36 -8.95 -11.17 -6.50
CA ASN A 36 -9.44 -12.47 -6.02
C ASN A 36 -8.37 -13.55 -6.19
N LEU A 37 -7.47 -13.73 -5.21
CA LEU A 37 -6.46 -14.79 -5.27
C LEU A 37 -7.04 -16.22 -5.33
N ALA A 38 -8.32 -16.41 -5.01
CA ALA A 38 -8.98 -17.70 -5.15
C ALA A 38 -9.48 -18.00 -6.58
N GLN A 39 -9.15 -17.17 -7.58
CA GLN A 39 -9.62 -17.34 -8.95
C GLN A 39 -9.14 -18.64 -9.58
N GLY A 40 -7.89 -19.04 -9.35
CA GLY A 40 -7.33 -20.30 -9.85
C GLY A 40 -7.98 -21.53 -9.22
N ALA A 41 -8.45 -21.42 -7.97
CA ALA A 41 -9.19 -22.48 -7.32
C ALA A 41 -10.50 -22.84 -8.06
N PHE A 42 -11.15 -21.86 -8.70
CA PHE A 42 -12.39 -22.12 -9.44
C PHE A 42 -12.15 -23.00 -10.68
N VAL A 43 -10.94 -22.93 -11.27
CA VAL A 43 -10.54 -23.80 -12.39
C VAL A 43 -10.39 -25.25 -11.91
N ALA A 44 -9.54 -25.46 -10.91
CA ALA A 44 -9.29 -26.81 -10.42
C ALA A 44 -10.53 -27.43 -9.76
N LEU A 45 -11.31 -26.65 -8.97
CA LEU A 45 -12.59 -27.12 -8.41
C LEU A 45 -13.59 -27.49 -9.50
N GLY A 46 -13.67 -26.68 -10.57
CA GLY A 46 -14.53 -26.97 -11.71
C GLY A 46 -14.24 -28.34 -12.33
N ALA A 47 -12.97 -28.62 -12.54
CA ALA A 47 -12.51 -29.91 -13.05
C ALA A 47 -12.71 -31.06 -12.06
N LEU A 48 -12.34 -30.90 -10.79
CA LEU A 48 -12.47 -31.96 -9.76
C LEU A 48 -13.93 -32.33 -9.48
N VAL A 49 -14.82 -31.34 -9.41
CA VAL A 49 -16.26 -31.55 -9.24
C VAL A 49 -16.84 -32.22 -10.47
N MET A 50 -16.44 -31.80 -11.69
CA MET A 50 -16.86 -32.44 -12.93
C MET A 50 -16.37 -33.91 -12.99
N TYR A 51 -15.13 -34.18 -12.53
CA TYR A 51 -14.58 -35.52 -12.40
C TYR A 51 -15.47 -36.42 -11.52
N SER A 52 -15.86 -35.90 -10.34
CA SER A 52 -16.73 -36.66 -9.43
C SER A 52 -18.07 -37.00 -10.05
N PHE A 53 -18.68 -36.07 -10.80
CA PHE A 53 -19.95 -36.35 -11.47
C PHE A 53 -19.83 -37.32 -12.64
N THR A 54 -18.72 -37.29 -13.38
CA THR A 54 -18.47 -38.16 -14.52
C THR A 54 -18.10 -39.55 -14.07
N ASN A 55 -17.16 -39.72 -13.12
CA ASN A 55 -16.59 -41.01 -12.76
C ASN A 55 -17.32 -41.69 -11.62
N ASN A 56 -17.80 -40.93 -10.60
CA ASN A 56 -18.46 -41.53 -9.44
C ASN A 56 -19.99 -41.60 -9.64
N ALA A 57 -20.61 -40.56 -10.24
CA ALA A 57 -22.04 -40.51 -10.48
C ALA A 57 -22.44 -41.00 -11.89
N HIS A 58 -21.46 -41.31 -12.76
CA HIS A 58 -21.64 -41.80 -14.13
C HIS A 58 -22.54 -40.89 -14.99
N LEU A 59 -22.54 -39.57 -14.74
CA LEU A 59 -23.31 -38.64 -15.52
C LEU A 59 -22.66 -38.39 -16.90
N PRO A 60 -23.45 -38.20 -17.96
CA PRO A 60 -22.89 -37.77 -19.25
C PRO A 60 -22.17 -36.45 -19.11
N ILE A 61 -21.09 -36.25 -19.88
CA ILE A 61 -20.16 -35.12 -19.79
C ILE A 61 -20.88 -33.75 -19.74
N GLY A 62 -21.91 -33.56 -20.59
CA GLY A 62 -22.70 -32.33 -20.60
C GLY A 62 -23.48 -32.08 -19.30
N ALA A 63 -24.06 -33.11 -18.72
CA ALA A 63 -24.78 -33.02 -17.44
C ALA A 63 -23.79 -32.77 -16.27
N ALA A 64 -22.66 -33.48 -16.26
CA ALA A 64 -21.58 -33.28 -15.28
C ALA A 64 -21.02 -31.86 -15.32
N PHE A 65 -20.84 -31.30 -16.53
CA PHE A 65 -20.41 -29.91 -16.72
C PHE A 65 -21.43 -28.90 -16.15
N LEU A 66 -22.72 -29.04 -16.47
CA LEU A 66 -23.77 -28.18 -15.92
C LEU A 66 -23.89 -28.32 -14.40
N ALA A 67 -23.80 -29.55 -13.87
CA ALA A 67 -23.78 -29.76 -12.43
C ALA A 67 -22.59 -29.11 -11.74
N SER A 68 -21.37 -29.16 -12.34
CA SER A 68 -20.19 -28.50 -11.79
C SER A 68 -20.33 -26.97 -11.80
N LEU A 69 -20.91 -26.40 -12.86
CA LEU A 69 -21.23 -24.97 -12.90
C LEU A 69 -22.17 -24.55 -11.77
N CYS A 70 -23.22 -25.34 -11.52
CA CYS A 70 -24.18 -25.05 -10.46
C CYS A 70 -23.55 -25.19 -9.06
N VAL A 71 -22.82 -26.28 -8.81
CA VAL A 71 -22.21 -26.53 -7.49
C VAL A 71 -21.13 -25.49 -7.15
N VAL A 72 -20.17 -25.25 -8.06
CA VAL A 72 -19.10 -24.29 -7.79
C VAL A 72 -19.66 -22.87 -7.77
N GLY A 73 -20.58 -22.52 -8.68
CA GLY A 73 -21.23 -21.21 -8.68
C GLY A 73 -22.03 -20.95 -7.40
N ALA A 74 -22.78 -21.94 -6.90
CA ALA A 74 -23.48 -21.83 -5.63
C ALA A 74 -22.55 -21.73 -4.42
N ALA A 75 -21.48 -22.52 -4.39
CA ALA A 75 -20.47 -22.47 -3.33
C ALA A 75 -19.79 -21.09 -3.26
N VAL A 76 -19.36 -20.55 -4.43
CA VAL A 76 -18.74 -19.22 -4.51
C VAL A 76 -19.74 -18.13 -4.15
N GLY A 77 -21.00 -18.24 -4.60
CA GLY A 77 -22.07 -17.32 -4.23
C GLY A 77 -22.35 -17.31 -2.73
N LEU A 78 -22.35 -18.47 -2.07
CA LEU A 78 -22.51 -18.59 -0.62
C LEU A 78 -21.34 -17.96 0.13
N ILE A 79 -20.10 -18.21 -0.30
CA ILE A 79 -18.90 -17.64 0.30
C ILE A 79 -18.87 -16.10 0.11
N GLU A 80 -19.27 -15.63 -1.06
CA GLU A 80 -19.41 -14.18 -1.28
C GLU A 80 -20.42 -13.58 -0.30
N TRP A 81 -21.58 -14.16 -0.18
CA TRP A 81 -22.65 -13.67 0.69
C TRP A 81 -22.28 -13.68 2.17
N VAL A 82 -21.69 -14.79 2.65
CA VAL A 82 -21.33 -14.96 4.07
C VAL A 82 -20.07 -14.21 4.44
N VAL A 83 -19.02 -14.25 3.59
CA VAL A 83 -17.67 -13.81 3.93
C VAL A 83 -17.32 -12.48 3.25
N ILE A 84 -17.34 -12.45 1.91
CA ILE A 84 -16.71 -11.39 1.13
C ILE A 84 -17.53 -10.10 1.16
N ARG A 85 -18.84 -10.19 1.04
CA ARG A 85 -19.76 -9.05 0.97
C ARG A 85 -19.57 -8.03 2.10
N ARG A 86 -19.43 -8.52 3.34
CA ARG A 86 -19.20 -7.65 4.49
C ARG A 86 -17.75 -7.16 4.61
N ALA A 87 -16.83 -7.96 4.10
CA ALA A 87 -15.41 -7.65 4.13
C ALA A 87 -15.05 -6.49 3.19
N VAL A 88 -15.55 -6.50 1.96
CA VAL A 88 -15.29 -5.44 0.94
C VAL A 88 -15.57 -4.03 1.45
N THR A 89 -16.53 -3.87 2.37
CA THR A 89 -16.93 -2.55 2.91
C THR A 89 -16.25 -2.19 4.23
N ARG A 90 -15.61 -3.15 4.91
CA ARG A 90 -15.13 -2.97 6.30
C ARG A 90 -13.64 -3.09 6.49
N ILE A 91 -12.95 -3.84 5.63
CA ILE A 91 -11.51 -4.11 5.77
C ILE A 91 -10.70 -3.41 4.66
N SER A 92 -9.40 -3.24 4.92
CA SER A 92 -8.49 -2.64 3.94
C SER A 92 -8.33 -3.54 2.70
N HIS A 93 -7.96 -2.96 1.55
CA HIS A 93 -7.67 -3.73 0.34
C HIS A 93 -6.55 -4.77 0.56
N ALA A 94 -5.56 -4.43 1.40
CA ALA A 94 -4.50 -5.36 1.78
C ALA A 94 -5.06 -6.56 2.57
N SER A 95 -5.89 -6.31 3.60
CA SER A 95 -6.53 -7.38 4.38
C SER A 95 -7.49 -8.21 3.52
N LEU A 96 -8.17 -7.59 2.56
CA LEU A 96 -9.04 -8.29 1.62
C LEU A 96 -8.25 -9.22 0.69
N LEU A 97 -7.10 -8.75 0.18
CA LEU A 97 -6.19 -9.59 -0.60
C LEU A 97 -5.71 -10.82 0.19
N MET A 98 -5.33 -10.61 1.46
CA MET A 98 -4.93 -11.70 2.36
C MET A 98 -6.07 -12.68 2.63
N MET A 99 -7.30 -12.17 2.81
CA MET A 99 -8.49 -13.02 2.99
C MET A 99 -8.76 -13.87 1.77
N MET A 100 -8.54 -13.35 0.55
CA MET A 100 -8.66 -14.13 -0.69
C MET A 100 -7.57 -15.22 -0.78
N GLY A 101 -6.34 -14.91 -0.30
CA GLY A 101 -5.29 -15.93 -0.15
C GLY A 101 -5.69 -17.05 0.83
N GLY A 102 -6.28 -16.68 1.97
CA GLY A 102 -6.82 -17.66 2.91
C GLY A 102 -7.95 -18.53 2.34
N LEU A 103 -8.79 -17.95 1.50
CA LEU A 103 -9.80 -18.70 0.76
C LEU A 103 -9.17 -19.69 -0.23
N LEU A 104 -8.11 -19.31 -0.93
CA LEU A 104 -7.35 -20.20 -1.80
C LEU A 104 -6.84 -21.39 -0.99
N THR A 105 -6.13 -21.16 0.11
CA THR A 105 -5.60 -22.21 0.97
C THR A 105 -6.71 -23.09 1.57
N ALA A 106 -7.87 -22.51 1.90
CA ALA A 106 -9.02 -23.27 2.37
C ALA A 106 -9.60 -24.18 1.28
N PHE A 107 -9.67 -23.71 0.03
CA PHE A 107 -10.10 -24.53 -1.11
C PHE A 107 -9.09 -25.64 -1.41
N GLU A 108 -7.79 -25.37 -1.37
CA GLU A 108 -6.74 -26.38 -1.51
C GLU A 108 -6.86 -27.46 -0.44
N GLY A 109 -7.01 -27.06 0.83
CA GLY A 109 -7.21 -27.99 1.93
C GLY A 109 -8.50 -28.79 1.83
N ALA A 110 -9.60 -28.19 1.40
CA ALA A 110 -10.85 -28.89 1.16
C ALA A 110 -10.73 -29.89 -0.01
N ALA A 111 -10.06 -29.50 -1.09
CA ALA A 111 -9.83 -30.39 -2.23
C ALA A 111 -8.92 -31.56 -1.85
N TYR A 112 -7.86 -31.33 -1.09
CA TYR A 112 -7.00 -32.38 -0.56
C TYR A 112 -7.80 -33.41 0.28
N LEU A 113 -8.71 -32.97 1.11
CA LEU A 113 -9.52 -33.83 1.96
C LEU A 113 -10.58 -34.66 1.18
N ILE A 114 -11.15 -34.06 0.11
CA ILE A 114 -12.22 -34.70 -0.67
C ILE A 114 -11.65 -35.64 -1.74
N TRP A 115 -10.61 -35.23 -2.45
CA TRP A 115 -10.03 -35.93 -3.60
C TRP A 115 -8.66 -36.55 -3.33
N GLY A 116 -8.01 -36.20 -2.24
CA GLY A 116 -6.65 -36.68 -1.92
C GLY A 116 -5.55 -35.96 -2.67
N ALA A 117 -4.36 -36.55 -2.65
CA ALA A 117 -3.15 -35.99 -3.27
C ALA A 117 -2.93 -36.43 -4.72
N ASN A 118 -3.66 -37.42 -5.21
CA ASN A 118 -3.47 -37.99 -6.53
C ASN A 118 -4.00 -37.06 -7.62
N PRO A 119 -3.26 -36.83 -8.72
CA PRO A 119 -3.74 -36.06 -9.83
C PRO A 119 -4.81 -36.82 -10.65
N PHE A 120 -5.80 -36.10 -11.13
CA PHE A 120 -6.90 -36.61 -11.93
C PHE A 120 -6.83 -36.07 -13.34
N SER A 121 -7.19 -36.90 -14.31
CA SER A 121 -7.29 -36.53 -15.72
C SER A 121 -8.57 -37.08 -16.34
N PHE A 122 -9.01 -36.46 -17.43
CA PHE A 122 -10.18 -36.88 -18.20
C PHE A 122 -9.78 -37.38 -19.58
N ASN A 123 -10.67 -38.19 -20.16
CA ASN A 123 -10.59 -38.49 -21.58
C ASN A 123 -10.99 -37.24 -22.41
N SER A 124 -10.34 -37.05 -23.56
CA SER A 124 -10.67 -35.97 -24.49
C SER A 124 -12.12 -36.08 -24.98
N PHE A 125 -12.80 -34.92 -25.12
CA PHE A 125 -14.24 -34.90 -25.49
C PHE A 125 -14.54 -35.45 -26.89
N SER A 126 -13.59 -35.31 -27.83
CA SER A 126 -13.76 -35.69 -29.24
C SER A 126 -12.70 -36.69 -29.70
N GLY A 127 -12.15 -37.51 -28.78
CA GLY A 127 -11.11 -38.47 -29.05
C GLY A 127 -9.69 -37.91 -28.92
N THR A 128 -8.72 -38.85 -28.92
CA THR A 128 -7.30 -38.53 -28.66
C THR A 128 -6.49 -38.25 -29.94
N GLN A 129 -7.05 -38.51 -31.14
CA GLN A 129 -6.34 -38.35 -32.38
C GLN A 129 -6.20 -36.85 -32.75
N PRO A 130 -4.99 -36.34 -32.97
CA PRO A 130 -4.80 -34.95 -33.37
C PRO A 130 -5.28 -34.74 -34.81
N VAL A 131 -5.82 -33.59 -35.11
CA VAL A 131 -6.10 -33.14 -36.47
C VAL A 131 -4.80 -32.68 -37.11
N THR A 132 -4.39 -33.40 -38.18
CA THR A 132 -3.17 -33.05 -38.90
C THR A 132 -3.49 -32.26 -40.15
N VAL A 133 -2.95 -31.04 -40.27
CA VAL A 133 -3.05 -30.22 -41.46
C VAL A 133 -1.62 -30.05 -42.01
N GLY A 134 -1.26 -30.90 -43.00
CA GLY A 134 0.12 -31.00 -43.46
C GLY A 134 1.04 -31.58 -42.37
N LYS A 135 1.99 -30.78 -41.86
CA LYS A 135 2.89 -31.17 -40.76
C LYS A 135 2.48 -30.51 -39.43
N LEU A 136 1.35 -29.77 -39.40
CA LEU A 136 0.78 -29.22 -38.18
C LEU A 136 -0.07 -30.31 -37.53
N SER A 137 0.15 -30.53 -36.22
CA SER A 137 -0.60 -31.47 -35.40
C SER A 137 -1.30 -30.69 -34.28
N ILE A 138 -2.62 -30.60 -34.35
CA ILE A 138 -3.46 -29.87 -33.43
C ILE A 138 -4.25 -30.88 -32.60
N PRO A 139 -4.07 -30.92 -31.26
CA PRO A 139 -4.92 -31.72 -30.40
C PRO A 139 -6.40 -31.34 -30.60
N THR A 140 -7.29 -32.33 -30.79
CA THR A 140 -8.74 -32.08 -30.95
C THR A 140 -9.35 -31.33 -29.77
N GLN A 141 -8.83 -31.55 -28.57
CA GLN A 141 -9.24 -30.82 -27.37
C GLN A 141 -8.88 -29.31 -27.44
N GLY A 142 -7.85 -28.91 -28.20
CA GLY A 142 -7.45 -27.51 -28.38
C GLY A 142 -8.53 -26.67 -29.04
N PHE A 143 -9.34 -27.24 -29.95
CA PHE A 143 -10.49 -26.55 -30.55
C PHE A 143 -11.57 -26.24 -29.52
N TRP A 144 -11.82 -27.16 -28.57
CA TRP A 144 -12.75 -26.94 -27.45
C TRP A 144 -12.26 -25.83 -26.54
N VAL A 145 -10.97 -25.79 -26.22
CA VAL A 145 -10.37 -24.73 -25.35
C VAL A 145 -10.51 -23.36 -26.00
N ILE A 146 -10.08 -23.20 -27.24
CA ILE A 146 -10.15 -21.92 -27.97
C ILE A 146 -11.63 -21.53 -28.19
N GLY A 147 -12.48 -22.48 -28.58
CA GLY A 147 -13.91 -22.27 -28.79
C GLY A 147 -14.62 -21.83 -27.52
N ALA A 148 -14.36 -22.48 -26.39
CA ALA A 148 -14.92 -22.13 -25.09
C ALA A 148 -14.44 -20.72 -24.63
N MET A 149 -13.19 -20.38 -24.85
CA MET A 149 -12.67 -19.04 -24.55
C MET A 149 -13.37 -17.97 -25.40
N LEU A 150 -13.45 -18.15 -26.73
CA LEU A 150 -14.11 -17.20 -27.63
C LEU A 150 -15.60 -17.05 -27.30
N ALA A 151 -16.31 -18.17 -27.08
CA ALA A 151 -17.73 -18.17 -26.70
C ALA A 151 -17.95 -17.45 -25.36
N SER A 152 -17.12 -17.75 -24.34
CA SER A 152 -17.22 -17.12 -23.02
C SER A 152 -17.00 -15.61 -23.09
N VAL A 153 -15.95 -15.16 -23.80
CA VAL A 153 -15.66 -13.73 -23.98
C VAL A 153 -16.75 -13.02 -24.79
N ALA A 154 -17.29 -13.67 -25.85
CA ALA A 154 -18.38 -13.12 -26.64
C ALA A 154 -19.67 -12.96 -25.80
N VAL A 155 -20.05 -13.99 -25.06
CA VAL A 155 -21.21 -13.98 -24.15
C VAL A 155 -21.04 -12.90 -23.08
N LEU A 156 -19.87 -12.84 -22.44
CA LEU A 156 -19.58 -11.83 -21.42
C LEU A 156 -19.62 -10.41 -22.01
N SER A 157 -19.04 -10.19 -23.18
CA SER A 157 -19.04 -8.88 -23.86
C SER A 157 -20.46 -8.48 -24.24
N TRP A 158 -21.27 -9.41 -24.74
CA TRP A 158 -22.69 -9.17 -25.03
C TRP A 158 -23.47 -8.84 -23.76
N LEU A 159 -23.26 -9.63 -22.69
CA LEU A 159 -23.90 -9.41 -21.38
C LEU A 159 -23.55 -8.03 -20.82
N LEU A 160 -22.28 -7.65 -20.83
CA LEU A 160 -21.81 -6.37 -20.33
C LEU A 160 -22.33 -5.19 -21.18
N SER A 161 -22.46 -5.34 -22.51
CA SER A 161 -22.88 -4.26 -23.42
C SER A 161 -24.38 -4.07 -23.49
N ARG A 162 -25.17 -5.14 -23.55
CA ARG A 162 -26.60 -5.13 -23.85
C ARG A 162 -27.52 -5.32 -22.64
N SER A 163 -27.11 -6.06 -21.60
CA SER A 163 -27.99 -6.39 -20.47
C SER A 163 -28.15 -5.25 -19.46
N ARG A 164 -29.25 -5.28 -18.69
CA ARG A 164 -29.46 -4.38 -17.54
C ARG A 164 -28.39 -4.63 -16.45
N TRP A 165 -28.01 -5.88 -16.23
CA TRP A 165 -26.98 -6.28 -15.30
C TRP A 165 -25.59 -5.75 -15.71
N GLY A 166 -25.25 -5.80 -16.99
CA GLY A 166 -24.02 -5.26 -17.53
C GLY A 166 -23.91 -3.73 -17.35
N ARG A 167 -25.03 -3.00 -17.51
CA ARG A 167 -25.06 -1.57 -17.19
C ARG A 167 -24.84 -1.30 -15.71
N GLY A 168 -25.45 -2.10 -14.81
CA GLY A 168 -25.24 -2.03 -13.37
C GLY A 168 -23.79 -2.31 -12.96
N LEU A 169 -23.18 -3.35 -13.53
CA LEU A 169 -21.78 -3.70 -13.32
C LEU A 169 -20.85 -2.55 -13.75
N ARG A 170 -21.05 -1.97 -14.92
CA ARG A 170 -20.25 -0.83 -15.41
C ARG A 170 -20.44 0.41 -14.53
N ALA A 171 -21.68 0.76 -14.16
CA ALA A 171 -21.95 1.88 -13.26
C ALA A 171 -21.25 1.69 -11.90
N THR A 172 -21.35 0.48 -11.32
CA THR A 172 -20.65 0.12 -10.07
C THR A 172 -19.13 0.21 -10.26
N SER A 173 -18.63 -0.21 -11.44
CA SER A 173 -17.21 -0.17 -11.76
C SER A 173 -16.69 1.25 -11.92
N GLU A 174 -17.47 2.23 -12.37
CA GLU A 174 -17.08 3.65 -12.49
C GLU A 174 -17.10 4.35 -11.12
N ASN A 175 -18.21 4.27 -10.39
CA ASN A 175 -18.34 4.88 -9.07
C ASN A 175 -19.37 4.12 -8.21
N MET A 176 -18.89 3.32 -7.26
CA MET A 176 -19.70 2.50 -6.36
C MET A 176 -20.68 3.34 -5.51
N THR A 177 -20.26 4.52 -5.04
CA THR A 177 -21.09 5.40 -4.22
C THR A 177 -22.17 6.08 -5.08
N ALA A 178 -21.81 6.62 -6.23
CA ALA A 178 -22.77 7.21 -7.15
C ALA A 178 -23.77 6.17 -7.67
N ALA A 179 -23.31 4.95 -8.01
CA ALA A 179 -24.17 3.86 -8.43
C ALA A 179 -25.21 3.50 -7.34
N ARG A 180 -24.77 3.46 -6.07
CA ARG A 180 -25.66 3.18 -4.93
C ARG A 180 -26.69 4.29 -4.74
N LEU A 181 -26.30 5.57 -4.88
CA LEU A 181 -27.21 6.72 -4.82
C LEU A 181 -28.22 6.73 -5.96
N MET A 182 -27.85 6.22 -7.13
CA MET A 182 -28.74 6.07 -8.29
C MET A 182 -29.60 4.79 -8.24
N GLY A 183 -29.66 4.09 -7.10
CA GLY A 183 -30.49 2.91 -6.89
C GLY A 183 -29.96 1.61 -7.48
N VAL A 184 -28.68 1.55 -7.95
CA VAL A 184 -28.05 0.31 -8.39
C VAL A 184 -27.75 -0.58 -7.18
N PRO A 185 -28.21 -1.85 -7.14
CA PRO A 185 -27.96 -2.76 -6.04
C PRO A 185 -26.51 -3.27 -6.08
N VAL A 186 -25.58 -2.44 -5.60
CA VAL A 186 -24.12 -2.65 -5.68
C VAL A 186 -23.72 -4.01 -5.11
N ASP A 187 -24.31 -4.44 -4.00
CA ASP A 187 -24.01 -5.73 -3.37
C ASP A 187 -24.34 -6.93 -4.29
N ARG A 188 -25.44 -6.84 -5.06
CA ARG A 188 -25.78 -7.85 -6.07
C ARG A 188 -24.83 -7.81 -7.26
N MET A 189 -24.30 -6.61 -7.62
CA MET A 189 -23.32 -6.49 -8.70
C MET A 189 -21.99 -7.15 -8.30
N ILE A 190 -21.55 -7.01 -7.04
CA ILE A 190 -20.37 -7.70 -6.52
C ILE A 190 -20.58 -9.21 -6.59
N LEU A 191 -21.70 -9.73 -6.05
CA LEU A 191 -22.04 -11.16 -6.10
C LEU A 191 -22.00 -11.70 -7.53
N LEU A 192 -22.65 -11.01 -8.47
CA LEU A 192 -22.68 -11.43 -9.87
C LEU A 192 -21.30 -11.44 -10.51
N SER A 193 -20.40 -10.52 -10.13
CA SER A 193 -19.02 -10.52 -10.65
C SER A 193 -18.24 -11.75 -10.17
N PHE A 194 -18.42 -12.17 -8.91
CA PHE A 194 -17.80 -13.38 -8.38
C PHE A 194 -18.36 -14.67 -9.00
N ILE A 195 -19.69 -14.75 -9.16
CA ILE A 195 -20.32 -15.90 -9.82
C ILE A 195 -19.88 -16.00 -11.28
N ALA A 196 -19.86 -14.89 -12.02
CA ALA A 196 -19.39 -14.89 -13.40
C ALA A 196 -17.90 -15.28 -13.53
N ALA A 197 -17.07 -14.84 -12.59
CA ALA A 197 -15.66 -15.23 -12.51
C ALA A 197 -15.50 -16.74 -12.18
N ALA A 198 -16.35 -17.29 -11.30
CA ALA A 198 -16.38 -18.73 -11.01
C ALA A 198 -16.82 -19.55 -12.23
N VAL A 199 -17.86 -19.09 -12.93
CA VAL A 199 -18.33 -19.73 -14.19
C VAL A 199 -17.19 -19.77 -15.22
N LEU A 200 -16.46 -18.66 -15.43
CA LEU A 200 -15.30 -18.64 -16.34
C LEU A 200 -14.21 -19.61 -15.88
N GLY A 201 -13.96 -19.70 -14.58
CA GLY A 201 -13.02 -20.66 -13.99
C GLY A 201 -13.43 -22.10 -14.26
N VAL A 202 -14.69 -22.46 -13.97
CA VAL A 202 -15.21 -23.82 -14.21
C VAL A 202 -15.15 -24.19 -15.69
N ILE A 203 -15.49 -23.28 -16.60
CA ILE A 203 -15.36 -23.51 -18.06
C ILE A 203 -13.90 -23.79 -18.41
N GLY A 204 -12.96 -22.97 -17.91
CA GLY A 204 -11.53 -23.18 -18.10
C GLY A 204 -11.06 -24.53 -17.59
N GLY A 205 -11.45 -24.90 -16.36
CA GLY A 205 -11.11 -26.18 -15.75
C GLY A 205 -11.66 -27.39 -16.50
N ALA A 206 -12.92 -27.34 -16.90
CA ALA A 206 -13.57 -28.43 -17.64
C ALA A 206 -12.88 -28.69 -18.99
N VAL A 207 -12.46 -27.66 -19.73
CA VAL A 207 -11.86 -27.83 -21.05
C VAL A 207 -10.37 -28.15 -21.01
N ILE A 208 -9.62 -27.78 -19.91
CA ILE A 208 -8.21 -28.10 -19.76
C ILE A 208 -7.97 -29.50 -19.20
N ALA A 209 -8.89 -30.00 -18.33
CA ALA A 209 -8.72 -31.25 -17.62
C ALA A 209 -8.37 -32.49 -18.50
N PRO A 210 -8.81 -32.60 -19.78
CA PRO A 210 -8.34 -33.62 -20.68
C PRO A 210 -6.90 -33.45 -21.21
N LEU A 211 -6.30 -32.26 -21.11
CA LEU A 211 -4.94 -31.97 -21.58
C LEU A 211 -3.90 -32.05 -20.48
N THR A 212 -4.30 -31.79 -19.22
CA THR A 212 -3.40 -31.76 -18.08
C THR A 212 -4.03 -32.48 -16.90
N SER A 213 -3.21 -33.17 -16.13
CA SER A 213 -3.65 -33.71 -14.84
C SER A 213 -3.82 -32.59 -13.83
N LEU A 214 -4.90 -32.63 -13.05
CA LEU A 214 -5.23 -31.63 -12.05
C LEU A 214 -5.30 -32.25 -10.66
N ASP A 215 -4.75 -31.55 -9.69
CA ASP A 215 -4.78 -31.86 -8.28
C ASP A 215 -5.08 -30.60 -7.44
N TYR A 216 -5.04 -30.73 -6.12
CA TYR A 216 -5.28 -29.61 -5.21
C TYR A 216 -4.22 -28.51 -5.35
N THR A 217 -2.96 -28.82 -5.71
CA THR A 217 -1.85 -27.84 -5.86
C THR A 217 -1.99 -27.00 -7.13
N SER A 218 -2.71 -27.53 -8.12
CA SER A 218 -2.99 -26.83 -9.39
C SER A 218 -3.75 -25.51 -9.16
N MET A 219 -4.44 -25.35 -8.02
CA MET A 219 -5.16 -24.11 -7.66
C MET A 219 -4.22 -22.93 -7.53
N ALA A 220 -3.10 -23.08 -6.82
CA ALA A 220 -2.08 -22.02 -6.68
C ALA A 220 -1.41 -21.72 -8.01
N SER A 221 -1.08 -22.73 -8.81
CA SER A 221 -0.44 -22.55 -10.12
C SER A 221 -1.31 -21.73 -11.05
N TYR A 222 -2.59 -22.08 -11.24
CA TYR A 222 -3.52 -21.30 -12.05
C TYR A 222 -3.80 -19.88 -11.48
N THR A 223 -3.78 -19.75 -10.16
CA THR A 223 -3.86 -18.43 -9.52
C THR A 223 -2.71 -17.52 -9.96
N ASN A 224 -1.49 -18.05 -9.92
CA ASN A 224 -0.29 -17.30 -10.29
C ASN A 224 -0.31 -16.94 -11.79
N GLU A 225 -0.57 -17.92 -12.68
CA GLU A 225 -0.62 -17.67 -14.13
C GLU A 225 -1.71 -16.68 -14.53
N GLY A 226 -2.91 -16.81 -13.96
CA GLY A 226 -4.00 -15.88 -14.18
C GLY A 226 -3.67 -14.46 -13.71
N LEU A 227 -2.95 -14.32 -12.59
CA LEU A 227 -2.52 -13.04 -12.06
C LEU A 227 -1.44 -12.38 -12.93
N ILE A 228 -0.50 -13.19 -13.44
CA ILE A 228 0.51 -12.75 -14.41
C ILE A 228 -0.18 -12.26 -15.70
N ALA A 229 -1.10 -13.07 -16.23
CA ALA A 229 -1.84 -12.76 -17.45
C ALA A 229 -2.66 -11.47 -17.36
N VAL A 230 -3.42 -11.28 -16.27
CA VAL A 230 -4.22 -10.06 -16.08
C VAL A 230 -3.35 -8.82 -15.89
N SER A 231 -2.19 -8.99 -15.26
CA SER A 231 -1.25 -7.89 -15.02
C SER A 231 -0.57 -7.45 -16.30
N LEU A 232 -0.20 -8.41 -17.15
CA LEU A 232 0.33 -8.17 -18.48
C LEU A 232 -0.67 -7.40 -19.36
N GLY A 233 -1.91 -7.85 -19.36
CA GLY A 233 -2.99 -7.27 -20.14
C GLY A 233 -3.47 -5.91 -19.64
N GLY A 234 -3.49 -5.73 -18.33
CA GLY A 234 -3.98 -4.55 -17.62
C GLY A 234 -5.25 -4.81 -16.83
N LEU A 235 -5.14 -4.65 -15.50
CA LEU A 235 -6.23 -4.85 -14.54
C LEU A 235 -7.45 -3.99 -14.86
N GLY A 236 -8.65 -4.61 -14.84
CA GLY A 236 -9.92 -3.93 -15.08
C GLY A 236 -10.28 -3.73 -16.55
N SER A 237 -9.52 -4.31 -17.48
CA SER A 237 -9.81 -4.31 -18.93
C SER A 237 -10.04 -5.75 -19.42
N VAL A 238 -11.28 -6.10 -19.78
CA VAL A 238 -11.63 -7.45 -20.29
C VAL A 238 -10.81 -7.81 -21.53
N TYR A 239 -10.70 -6.88 -22.49
CA TYR A 239 -9.93 -7.10 -23.71
C TYR A 239 -8.43 -7.10 -23.47
N GLY A 240 -7.96 -6.28 -22.52
CA GLY A 240 -6.58 -6.30 -22.07
C GLY A 240 -6.22 -7.65 -21.46
N SER A 241 -7.06 -8.16 -20.57
CA SER A 241 -6.86 -9.45 -19.91
C SER A 241 -6.85 -10.61 -20.90
N LEU A 242 -7.73 -10.57 -21.93
CA LEU A 242 -7.72 -11.54 -23.03
C LEU A 242 -6.38 -11.52 -23.77
N ALA A 243 -5.93 -10.34 -24.20
CA ALA A 243 -4.67 -10.19 -24.90
C ALA A 243 -3.46 -10.60 -24.04
N GLY A 244 -3.48 -10.26 -22.75
CA GLY A 244 -2.44 -10.63 -21.80
C GLY A 244 -2.31 -12.14 -21.59
N GLY A 245 -3.45 -12.84 -21.46
CA GLY A 245 -3.46 -14.30 -21.33
C GLY A 245 -2.95 -15.02 -22.57
N LEU A 246 -3.40 -14.61 -23.76
CA LEU A 246 -2.92 -15.16 -25.03
C LEU A 246 -1.43 -14.88 -25.24
N ALA A 247 -0.97 -13.65 -24.96
CA ALA A 247 0.43 -13.29 -25.06
C ALA A 247 1.32 -14.11 -24.11
N LEU A 248 0.88 -14.30 -22.86
CA LEU A 248 1.60 -15.11 -21.87
C LEU A 248 1.77 -16.55 -22.35
N GLY A 249 0.67 -17.20 -22.78
CA GLY A 249 0.72 -18.59 -23.25
C GLY A 249 1.62 -18.76 -24.47
N VAL A 250 1.61 -17.80 -25.41
CA VAL A 250 2.52 -17.84 -26.59
C VAL A 250 3.98 -17.64 -26.16
N VAL A 251 4.27 -16.70 -25.25
CA VAL A 251 5.63 -16.47 -24.74
C VAL A 251 6.15 -17.73 -24.04
N GLU A 252 5.35 -18.35 -23.17
CA GLU A 252 5.74 -19.58 -22.48
C GLU A 252 6.00 -20.74 -23.44
N ALA A 253 5.13 -20.92 -24.42
CA ALA A 253 5.30 -21.98 -25.42
C ALA A 253 6.55 -21.77 -26.29
N VAL A 254 6.83 -20.55 -26.71
CA VAL A 254 8.03 -20.19 -27.47
C VAL A 254 9.28 -20.43 -26.63
N VAL A 255 9.30 -20.01 -25.39
CA VAL A 255 10.44 -20.21 -24.48
C VAL A 255 10.65 -21.70 -24.20
N SER A 256 9.57 -22.42 -23.90
CA SER A 256 9.63 -23.88 -23.63
C SER A 256 10.11 -24.66 -24.84
N GLY A 257 9.73 -24.25 -26.06
CA GLY A 257 10.09 -24.93 -27.28
C GLY A 257 11.49 -24.61 -27.84
N TYR A 258 12.01 -23.40 -27.57
CA TYR A 258 13.30 -22.97 -28.15
C TYR A 258 14.42 -22.81 -27.13
N VAL A 259 14.09 -22.57 -25.85
CA VAL A 259 15.09 -22.34 -24.78
C VAL A 259 15.10 -23.51 -23.81
N SER A 260 14.08 -23.62 -22.98
CA SER A 260 13.89 -24.68 -22.00
C SER A 260 12.54 -24.54 -21.29
N SER A 261 11.91 -25.68 -21.03
CA SER A 261 10.68 -25.70 -20.21
C SER A 261 10.91 -25.22 -18.76
N LEU A 262 12.10 -25.44 -18.21
CA LEU A 262 12.47 -25.02 -16.85
C LEU A 262 12.54 -23.50 -16.71
N PHE A 263 12.87 -22.78 -17.78
CA PHE A 263 12.97 -21.30 -17.75
C PHE A 263 11.74 -20.60 -18.33
N SER A 264 10.72 -21.33 -18.78
CA SER A 264 9.53 -20.71 -19.40
C SER A 264 8.84 -19.72 -18.48
N THR A 265 8.54 -20.12 -17.25
CA THR A 265 7.93 -19.25 -16.24
C THR A 265 8.85 -18.08 -15.86
N ALA A 266 10.15 -18.32 -15.68
CA ALA A 266 11.10 -17.27 -15.32
C ALA A 266 11.19 -16.17 -16.39
N ILE A 267 11.27 -16.53 -17.67
CA ILE A 267 11.36 -15.58 -18.78
C ILE A 267 10.03 -14.81 -18.92
N SER A 268 8.90 -15.47 -18.80
CA SER A 268 7.57 -14.83 -18.82
C SER A 268 7.42 -13.79 -17.72
N LEU A 269 7.95 -14.06 -16.52
CA LEU A 269 7.97 -13.12 -15.41
C LEU A 269 8.92 -11.94 -15.64
N ILE A 270 10.09 -12.17 -16.23
CA ILE A 270 11.00 -11.09 -16.62
C ILE A 270 10.32 -10.16 -17.64
N VAL A 271 9.64 -10.74 -18.64
CA VAL A 271 8.86 -9.97 -19.63
C VAL A 271 7.74 -9.16 -18.93
N LEU A 272 7.01 -9.79 -18.00
CA LEU A 272 5.98 -9.09 -17.19
C LEU A 272 6.57 -7.91 -16.42
N ILE A 273 7.63 -8.11 -15.66
CA ILE A 273 8.29 -7.06 -14.88
C ILE A 273 8.78 -5.94 -15.81
N GLY A 274 9.34 -6.28 -16.96
CA GLY A 274 9.77 -5.32 -17.98
C GLY A 274 8.60 -4.50 -18.54
N ILE A 275 7.49 -5.13 -18.88
CA ILE A 275 6.30 -4.43 -19.38
C ILE A 275 5.70 -3.51 -18.33
N ILE A 276 5.56 -3.98 -17.09
CA ILE A 276 5.03 -3.12 -16.01
C ILE A 276 6.00 -1.96 -15.69
N PHE A 277 7.31 -2.17 -15.83
CA PHE A 277 8.28 -1.08 -15.68
C PHE A 277 8.11 0.01 -16.74
N LEU A 278 7.88 -0.38 -18.02
CA LEU A 278 7.67 0.54 -19.14
C LEU A 278 6.24 1.13 -19.13
N ARG A 279 5.24 0.30 -18.84
CA ARG A 279 3.82 0.65 -18.78
C ARG A 279 3.16 0.09 -17.51
N PRO A 280 3.15 0.85 -16.41
CA PRO A 280 2.62 0.40 -15.12
C PRO A 280 1.17 -0.07 -15.12
N GLN A 281 0.43 0.18 -16.19
CA GLN A 281 -0.98 -0.18 -16.34
C GLN A 281 -1.19 -1.46 -17.17
N GLY A 282 -0.12 -2.10 -17.63
CA GLY A 282 -0.18 -3.19 -18.59
C GLY A 282 -0.38 -2.71 -20.03
N LEU A 283 -0.55 -3.66 -20.97
CA LEU A 283 -0.61 -3.37 -22.41
C LEU A 283 -1.81 -2.50 -22.79
N LEU A 284 -3.00 -2.79 -22.27
CA LEU A 284 -4.28 -2.14 -22.60
C LEU A 284 -5.05 -1.62 -21.36
N GLY A 285 -4.37 -1.46 -20.23
CA GLY A 285 -4.94 -0.91 -19.01
C GLY A 285 -5.27 0.58 -19.13
N ARG A 286 -6.38 1.01 -18.50
CA ARG A 286 -6.77 2.42 -18.42
C ARG A 286 -6.44 3.00 -17.05
N VAL A 287 -5.91 4.23 -17.01
CA VAL A 287 -5.73 4.98 -15.75
C VAL A 287 -7.12 5.33 -15.21
N ARG A 288 -7.55 4.64 -14.16
CA ARG A 288 -8.69 5.10 -13.38
C ARG A 288 -8.19 6.03 -12.28
N GLY A 289 -8.19 7.33 -12.56
CA GLY A 289 -7.85 8.35 -11.57
C GLY A 289 -8.89 8.37 -10.44
N GLY A 290 -8.43 8.42 -9.20
CA GLY A 290 -9.22 8.88 -8.06
C GLY A 290 -9.90 7.84 -7.16
N ARG A 291 -9.95 6.55 -7.50
CA ARG A 291 -10.74 5.56 -6.75
C ARG A 291 -10.04 4.90 -5.56
N MET A 292 -8.74 4.70 -5.65
CA MET A 292 -7.96 4.06 -4.56
C MET A 292 -7.80 4.95 -3.33
N ASP A 293 -7.70 6.28 -3.53
CA ASP A 293 -7.38 7.20 -2.42
C ASP A 293 -8.51 7.37 -1.38
N VAL A 294 -9.78 7.17 -1.75
CA VAL A 294 -10.91 7.36 -0.83
C VAL A 294 -11.18 6.13 0.02
N ALA A 295 -11.07 4.93 -0.55
CA ALA A 295 -11.29 3.68 0.18
C ALA A 295 -10.13 3.36 1.13
N GLU A 296 -8.89 3.68 0.76
CA GLU A 296 -7.72 3.55 1.65
C GLU A 296 -7.81 4.45 2.88
N ARG A 297 -8.41 5.65 2.76
CA ARG A 297 -8.59 6.58 3.89
C ARG A 297 -9.51 6.06 4.98
N VAL A 298 -10.49 5.23 4.63
CA VAL A 298 -11.51 4.75 5.59
C VAL A 298 -11.08 3.46 6.29
N ALA A 299 -10.28 2.62 5.65
CA ALA A 299 -10.02 1.26 6.12
C ALA A 299 -8.72 1.07 6.93
N GLY A 300 -7.80 2.01 6.87
CA GLY A 300 -6.49 1.89 7.52
C GLY A 300 -6.48 2.40 8.97
N ARG A 301 -7.01 1.66 9.95
CA ARG A 301 -6.65 1.89 11.35
C ARG A 301 -5.21 1.46 11.56
N ILE A 302 -4.25 2.35 11.26
CA ILE A 302 -2.87 2.17 11.72
C ILE A 302 -2.93 2.24 13.25
N TYR A 303 -2.58 1.15 13.89
CA TYR A 303 -2.57 1.08 15.34
C TYR A 303 -1.44 1.98 15.85
N ALA A 304 -1.78 3.13 16.43
CA ALA A 304 -0.81 3.88 17.20
C ALA A 304 -0.53 3.09 18.49
N PRO A 305 0.71 2.61 18.70
CA PRO A 305 0.99 1.85 19.90
C PRO A 305 0.66 2.71 21.12
N PRO A 306 -0.05 2.16 22.12
CA PRO A 306 -0.31 2.89 23.35
C PRO A 306 1.03 3.35 23.93
N LYS A 307 1.09 4.59 24.42
CA LYS A 307 2.26 5.11 25.14
C LYS A 307 2.34 4.38 26.48
N LEU A 308 2.85 3.14 26.46
CA LEU A 308 3.16 2.43 27.70
C LEU A 308 4.34 3.13 28.37
N PRO A 309 4.27 3.39 29.68
CA PRO A 309 5.40 3.94 30.41
C PRO A 309 6.64 3.07 30.17
N TYR A 310 7.79 3.72 30.00
CA TYR A 310 9.06 3.03 29.73
C TYR A 310 9.37 1.88 30.71
N ARG A 311 8.96 2.05 31.98
CA ARG A 311 9.08 1.06 33.05
C ARG A 311 8.38 -0.27 32.72
N TRP A 312 7.18 -0.23 32.16
CA TRP A 312 6.42 -1.43 31.76
C TRP A 312 7.00 -2.12 30.53
N LEU A 313 7.54 -1.34 29.58
CA LEU A 313 8.26 -1.89 28.43
C LEU A 313 9.58 -2.52 28.84
N ALA A 314 10.30 -1.89 29.78
CA ALA A 314 11.55 -2.40 30.31
C ALA A 314 11.32 -3.67 31.14
N SER A 315 10.33 -3.67 32.07
CA SER A 315 10.03 -4.88 32.87
C SER A 315 9.51 -6.02 32.01
N GLY A 316 8.61 -5.76 31.05
CA GLY A 316 8.14 -6.78 30.11
C GLY A 316 9.26 -7.34 29.24
N GLY A 317 10.18 -6.48 28.80
CA GLY A 317 11.37 -6.89 28.06
C GLY A 317 12.34 -7.75 28.89
N ILE A 318 12.56 -7.39 30.15
CA ILE A 318 13.39 -8.17 31.08
C ILE A 318 12.74 -9.53 31.37
N THR A 319 11.44 -9.56 31.67
CA THR A 319 10.70 -10.81 31.91
C THR A 319 10.77 -11.73 30.69
N LEU A 320 10.56 -11.18 29.48
CA LEU A 320 10.70 -11.94 28.25
C LEU A 320 12.13 -12.48 28.06
N ALA A 321 13.13 -11.67 28.33
CA ALA A 321 14.54 -12.09 28.23
C ALA A 321 14.86 -13.22 29.23
N VAL A 322 14.34 -13.13 30.45
CA VAL A 322 14.51 -14.19 31.47
C VAL A 322 13.78 -15.47 31.04
N VAL A 323 12.54 -15.38 30.58
CA VAL A 323 11.80 -16.54 30.05
C VAL A 323 12.55 -17.18 28.89
N MET A 324 13.06 -16.37 27.96
CA MET A 324 13.82 -16.85 26.81
C MET A 324 15.16 -17.52 27.25
N LEU A 325 15.79 -17.05 28.33
CA LEU A 325 17.01 -17.64 28.83
C LEU A 325 16.78 -19.06 29.36
N PHE A 326 15.67 -19.29 30.06
CA PHE A 326 15.36 -20.60 30.66
C PHE A 326 14.51 -21.52 29.78
N MET A 327 13.98 -21.02 28.68
CA MET A 327 13.09 -21.73 27.76
C MET A 327 13.70 -23.07 27.24
N PRO A 328 15.00 -23.15 26.86
CA PRO A 328 15.60 -24.42 26.42
C PRO A 328 15.68 -25.49 27.46
N GLN A 329 15.58 -25.14 28.74
CA GLN A 329 15.62 -26.11 29.86
C GLN A 329 14.23 -26.67 30.17
N ILE A 330 13.17 -25.98 29.73
CA ILE A 330 11.77 -26.31 30.03
C ILE A 330 11.17 -27.11 28.87
N ILE A 331 11.58 -26.82 27.62
CA ILE A 331 10.99 -27.42 26.41
C ILE A 331 11.67 -28.74 26.08
N PRO A 332 10.90 -29.84 25.84
CA PRO A 332 11.44 -31.08 25.32
C PRO A 332 12.20 -30.89 24.00
N GLY A 333 13.28 -31.66 23.78
CA GLY A 333 14.14 -31.49 22.61
C GLY A 333 13.44 -31.55 21.23
N GLY A 334 12.34 -32.32 21.13
CA GLY A 334 11.55 -32.41 19.88
C GLY A 334 10.82 -31.12 19.51
N ASP A 335 10.39 -30.35 20.52
CA ASP A 335 9.64 -29.11 20.31
C ASP A 335 10.58 -27.91 20.08
N MET A 336 11.88 -28.03 20.45
CA MET A 336 12.86 -26.97 20.28
C MET A 336 13.07 -26.58 18.81
N ARG A 337 12.92 -27.54 17.88
CA ARG A 337 12.99 -27.27 16.44
C ARG A 337 11.89 -26.32 15.99
N ALA A 338 10.67 -26.48 16.50
CA ALA A 338 9.55 -25.59 16.17
C ALA A 338 9.76 -24.16 16.70
N VAL A 339 10.35 -24.05 17.90
CA VAL A 339 10.71 -22.75 18.49
C VAL A 339 11.75 -22.03 17.64
N ASN A 340 12.76 -22.76 17.13
CA ASN A 340 13.78 -22.19 16.24
C ASN A 340 13.21 -21.76 14.90
N ILE A 341 12.33 -22.55 14.29
CA ILE A 341 11.61 -22.17 13.05
C ILE A 341 10.77 -20.91 13.29
N THR A 342 10.06 -20.88 14.42
CA THR A 342 9.27 -19.70 14.83
C THR A 342 10.16 -18.46 14.90
N GLY A 343 11.33 -18.54 15.52
CA GLY A 343 12.27 -17.42 15.60
C GLY A 343 12.77 -16.97 14.22
N LEU A 344 13.13 -17.91 13.34
CA LEU A 344 13.58 -17.61 11.98
C LEU A 344 12.49 -16.91 11.17
N PHE A 345 11.26 -17.41 11.23
CA PHE A 345 10.13 -16.77 10.54
C PHE A 345 9.76 -15.42 11.17
N CYS A 346 9.89 -15.25 12.49
CA CYS A 346 9.71 -13.96 13.16
C CYS A 346 10.65 -12.90 12.59
N LEU A 347 11.91 -13.24 12.33
CA LEU A 347 12.87 -12.30 11.74
C LEU A 347 12.39 -11.80 10.37
N THR A 348 11.93 -12.70 9.51
CA THR A 348 11.36 -12.36 8.20
C THR A 348 10.12 -11.49 8.34
N ILE A 349 9.20 -11.84 9.25
CA ILE A 349 7.90 -11.20 9.37
C ILE A 349 7.98 -9.85 10.07
N VAL A 350 8.92 -9.63 11.00
CA VAL A 350 9.21 -8.30 11.55
C VAL A 350 9.67 -7.34 10.43
N GLY A 351 10.50 -7.81 9.49
CA GLY A 351 10.86 -7.05 8.29
C GLY A 351 9.66 -6.77 7.39
N LEU A 352 8.81 -7.77 7.18
CA LEU A 352 7.58 -7.63 6.39
C LEU A 352 6.58 -6.66 7.05
N ASP A 353 6.49 -6.62 8.38
CA ASP A 353 5.61 -5.69 9.11
C ASP A 353 6.06 -4.24 8.95
N LEU A 354 7.37 -3.97 8.99
CA LEU A 354 7.89 -2.63 8.67
C LEU A 354 7.47 -2.17 7.28
N LEU A 355 7.49 -3.09 6.31
CA LEU A 355 7.17 -2.80 4.91
C LEU A 355 5.66 -2.70 4.70
N THR A 356 4.90 -3.71 5.11
CA THR A 356 3.45 -3.81 4.85
C THR A 356 2.63 -3.10 5.91
N GLY A 357 2.92 -3.32 7.19
CA GLY A 357 2.15 -2.78 8.30
C GLY A 357 2.41 -1.29 8.54
N ILE A 358 3.67 -0.85 8.54
CA ILE A 358 4.03 0.53 8.85
C ILE A 358 4.07 1.41 7.60
N ALA A 359 4.75 0.97 6.53
CA ALA A 359 4.89 1.78 5.32
C ALA A 359 3.74 1.60 4.31
N GLY A 360 2.81 0.67 4.54
CA GLY A 360 1.65 0.41 3.68
C GLY A 360 2.01 -0.19 2.31
N GLN A 361 3.16 -0.84 2.20
CA GLN A 361 3.63 -1.46 0.97
C GLN A 361 3.42 -2.97 1.04
N VAL A 362 2.30 -3.46 0.53
CA VAL A 362 2.02 -4.91 0.52
C VAL A 362 3.05 -5.62 -0.37
N SER A 363 3.81 -6.54 0.22
CA SER A 363 4.79 -7.37 -0.48
C SER A 363 4.43 -8.84 -0.34
N LEU A 364 4.31 -9.52 -1.48
CA LEU A 364 4.06 -10.96 -1.60
C LEU A 364 5.33 -11.73 -2.04
N GLY A 365 6.49 -11.07 -2.03
CA GLY A 365 7.76 -11.66 -2.49
C GLY A 365 8.80 -11.88 -1.38
N GLN A 366 8.37 -11.96 -0.13
CA GLN A 366 9.30 -12.01 0.99
C GLN A 366 10.10 -13.31 1.04
N ALA A 367 9.48 -14.44 0.66
CA ALA A 367 10.19 -15.71 0.55
C ALA A 367 11.27 -15.69 -0.55
N GLY A 368 11.11 -14.88 -1.61
CA GLY A 368 12.16 -14.70 -2.62
C GLY A 368 13.44 -14.09 -2.05
N PHE A 369 13.35 -13.13 -1.13
CA PHE A 369 14.52 -12.60 -0.42
C PHE A 369 15.10 -13.60 0.58
N MET A 370 14.26 -14.39 1.22
CA MET A 370 14.69 -15.52 2.04
C MET A 370 15.44 -16.56 1.21
N ALA A 371 14.93 -16.87 -0.01
CA ALA A 371 15.58 -17.75 -0.97
C ALA A 371 16.95 -17.23 -1.40
N ILE A 372 17.05 -15.95 -1.80
CA ILE A 372 18.35 -15.35 -2.19
C ILE A 372 19.36 -15.49 -1.05
N GLY A 373 18.98 -15.19 0.19
CA GLY A 373 19.86 -15.34 1.34
C GLY A 373 20.30 -16.78 1.58
N GLY A 374 19.33 -17.70 1.58
CA GLY A 374 19.57 -19.14 1.79
C GLY A 374 20.45 -19.75 0.71
N TYR A 375 20.10 -19.56 -0.57
CA TYR A 375 20.89 -20.10 -1.68
C TYR A 375 22.26 -19.46 -1.80
N THR A 376 22.39 -18.14 -1.63
CA THR A 376 23.72 -17.49 -1.66
C THR A 376 24.62 -18.05 -0.58
N SER A 377 24.12 -18.20 0.65
CA SER A 377 24.89 -18.77 1.76
C SER A 377 25.22 -20.25 1.52
N ALA A 378 24.24 -21.04 1.04
CA ALA A 378 24.43 -22.46 0.76
C ALA A 378 25.47 -22.70 -0.35
N ILE A 379 25.36 -22.00 -1.49
CA ILE A 379 26.28 -22.11 -2.63
C ILE A 379 27.70 -21.75 -2.22
N LEU A 380 27.88 -20.62 -1.51
CA LEU A 380 29.21 -20.21 -1.06
C LEU A 380 29.82 -21.20 -0.06
N ALA A 381 29.02 -21.77 0.83
CA ALA A 381 29.49 -22.71 1.84
C ALA A 381 29.81 -24.10 1.25
N VAL A 382 28.92 -24.65 0.40
CA VAL A 382 29.06 -26.02 -0.15
C VAL A 382 30.04 -26.07 -1.30
N ASN A 383 29.91 -25.15 -2.29
CA ASN A 383 30.71 -25.22 -3.50
C ASN A 383 32.10 -24.56 -3.37
N TYR A 384 32.20 -23.53 -2.52
CA TYR A 384 33.45 -22.75 -2.37
C TYR A 384 34.10 -22.86 -1.00
N GLY A 385 33.50 -23.58 -0.03
CA GLY A 385 34.04 -23.74 1.31
C GLY A 385 34.11 -22.43 2.13
N VAL A 386 33.37 -21.40 1.75
CA VAL A 386 33.37 -20.10 2.40
C VAL A 386 32.65 -20.19 3.77
N PRO A 387 33.14 -19.55 4.83
CA PRO A 387 32.45 -19.53 6.12
C PRO A 387 31.01 -19.04 6.02
N THR A 388 30.09 -19.70 6.73
CA THR A 388 28.63 -19.40 6.64
C THR A 388 28.29 -17.97 7.05
N LEU A 389 29.08 -17.34 7.93
CA LEU A 389 28.93 -15.92 8.27
C LEU A 389 29.14 -14.99 7.05
N VAL A 390 30.16 -15.30 6.22
CA VAL A 390 30.44 -14.53 4.99
C VAL A 390 29.31 -14.77 3.99
N GLY A 391 28.81 -16.01 3.89
CA GLY A 391 27.64 -16.35 3.07
C GLY A 391 26.39 -15.57 3.49
N LEU A 392 26.13 -15.43 4.78
CA LEU A 392 25.03 -14.62 5.32
C LEU A 392 25.15 -13.15 4.93
N VAL A 393 26.36 -12.55 5.09
CA VAL A 393 26.61 -11.15 4.72
C VAL A 393 26.47 -10.96 3.20
N ALA A 394 27.03 -11.87 2.39
CA ALA A 394 26.91 -11.83 0.95
C ALA A 394 25.44 -11.95 0.50
N GLY A 395 24.67 -12.85 1.08
CA GLY A 395 23.23 -12.99 0.84
C GLY A 395 22.44 -11.73 1.20
N ALA A 396 22.75 -11.10 2.34
CA ALA A 396 22.14 -9.85 2.76
C ALA A 396 22.47 -8.70 1.79
N CYS A 397 23.72 -8.58 1.34
CA CYS A 397 24.15 -7.60 0.34
C CYS A 397 23.48 -7.84 -1.03
N GLY A 398 23.42 -9.10 -1.48
CA GLY A 398 22.73 -9.48 -2.72
C GLY A 398 21.24 -9.14 -2.66
N SER A 399 20.58 -9.50 -1.56
CA SER A 399 19.18 -9.15 -1.32
C SER A 399 18.96 -7.64 -1.23
N ALA A 400 19.86 -6.88 -0.62
CA ALA A 400 19.82 -5.43 -0.58
C ALA A 400 19.89 -4.81 -1.99
N LEU A 401 20.81 -5.31 -2.83
CA LEU A 401 20.97 -4.84 -4.22
C LEU A 401 19.68 -5.09 -5.03
N VAL A 402 19.16 -6.32 -4.96
CA VAL A 402 17.89 -6.67 -5.62
C VAL A 402 16.73 -5.84 -5.09
N ALA A 403 16.68 -5.61 -3.78
CA ALA A 403 15.66 -4.77 -3.15
C ALA A 403 15.75 -3.30 -3.58
N VAL A 404 16.94 -2.75 -3.82
CA VAL A 404 17.10 -1.41 -4.39
C VAL A 404 16.52 -1.36 -5.81
N VAL A 405 16.86 -2.32 -6.66
CA VAL A 405 16.35 -2.39 -8.04
C VAL A 405 14.83 -2.49 -8.05
N LEU A 406 14.27 -3.47 -7.33
CA LEU A 406 12.83 -3.64 -7.21
C LEU A 406 12.16 -2.42 -6.55
N GLY A 407 12.76 -1.86 -5.51
CA GLY A 407 12.23 -0.71 -4.80
C GLY A 407 12.17 0.55 -5.67
N VAL A 408 13.10 0.75 -6.61
CA VAL A 408 13.05 1.85 -7.60
C VAL A 408 11.91 1.62 -8.60
N VAL A 409 11.75 0.39 -9.10
CA VAL A 409 10.62 -0.01 -9.96
C VAL A 409 9.30 0.19 -9.22
N CYS A 410 9.19 -0.37 -8.05
CA CYS A 410 8.02 -0.32 -7.17
C CYS A 410 7.72 1.09 -6.63
N GLY A 411 8.72 1.96 -6.54
CA GLY A 411 8.56 3.34 -6.07
C GLY A 411 7.60 4.18 -6.91
N ARG A 412 7.42 3.82 -8.19
CA ARG A 412 6.49 4.45 -9.13
C ARG A 412 5.07 3.85 -9.07
N LEU A 413 4.92 2.70 -8.42
CA LEU A 413 3.69 1.93 -8.37
C LEU A 413 2.94 2.18 -7.05
N ARG A 414 1.63 2.05 -7.10
CA ARG A 414 0.74 2.23 -5.94
C ARG A 414 -0.15 1.00 -5.74
N GLY A 415 -0.45 0.72 -4.47
CA GLY A 415 -1.44 -0.29 -4.09
C GLY A 415 -1.13 -1.69 -4.62
N MET A 416 -2.08 -2.30 -5.29
CA MET A 416 -2.07 -3.72 -5.68
C MET A 416 -1.01 -4.09 -6.72
N TYR A 417 -0.60 -3.16 -7.60
CA TYR A 417 0.46 -3.43 -8.58
C TYR A 417 1.80 -3.74 -7.91
N LEU A 418 2.05 -3.15 -6.73
CA LEU A 418 3.23 -3.46 -5.94
C LEU A 418 3.21 -4.91 -5.43
N ALA A 419 2.06 -5.37 -4.91
CA ALA A 419 1.90 -6.75 -4.45
C ALA A 419 2.11 -7.77 -5.58
N ILE A 420 1.59 -7.48 -6.78
CA ILE A 420 1.73 -8.35 -7.95
C ILE A 420 3.20 -8.46 -8.39
N ILE A 421 3.93 -7.33 -8.48
CA ILE A 421 5.34 -7.36 -8.88
C ILE A 421 6.19 -8.10 -7.85
N THR A 422 5.92 -7.92 -6.58
CA THR A 422 6.67 -8.63 -5.53
C THR A 422 6.33 -10.12 -5.52
N LEU A 423 5.10 -10.51 -5.83
CA LEU A 423 4.74 -11.92 -6.04
C LEU A 423 5.46 -12.49 -7.27
N ALA A 424 5.39 -11.78 -8.40
CA ALA A 424 6.09 -12.17 -9.62
C ALA A 424 7.61 -12.33 -9.39
N PHE A 425 8.21 -11.44 -8.59
CA PHE A 425 9.59 -11.59 -8.16
C PHE A 425 9.83 -12.86 -7.32
N GLY A 426 8.93 -13.18 -6.39
CA GLY A 426 9.03 -14.40 -5.58
C GLY A 426 8.99 -15.66 -6.46
N ILE A 427 8.02 -15.72 -7.39
CA ILE A 427 7.89 -16.82 -8.36
C ILE A 427 9.11 -16.87 -9.30
N LEU A 428 9.64 -15.73 -9.72
CA LEU A 428 10.86 -15.67 -10.55
C LEU A 428 12.07 -16.29 -9.83
N VAL A 429 12.27 -15.97 -8.56
CA VAL A 429 13.37 -16.53 -7.77
C VAL A 429 13.20 -18.05 -7.60
N GLU A 430 11.97 -18.50 -7.33
CA GLU A 430 11.62 -19.93 -7.25
C GLU A 430 11.87 -20.65 -8.58
N ALA A 431 11.43 -20.08 -9.69
CA ALA A 431 11.64 -20.64 -11.03
C ALA A 431 13.14 -20.71 -11.41
N LEU A 432 13.91 -19.66 -11.05
CA LEU A 432 15.37 -19.68 -11.24
C LEU A 432 16.03 -20.74 -10.36
N ALA A 433 15.60 -20.90 -9.11
CA ALA A 433 16.12 -21.93 -8.21
C ALA A 433 15.84 -23.35 -8.74
N ASN A 434 14.68 -23.57 -9.36
CA ASN A 434 14.34 -24.84 -10.01
C ASN A 434 15.10 -25.09 -11.32
N GLY A 435 15.44 -24.02 -12.06
CA GLY A 435 16.05 -24.13 -13.38
C GLY A 435 17.59 -24.17 -13.41
N LEU A 436 18.24 -23.63 -12.38
CA LEU A 436 19.71 -23.52 -12.35
C LEU A 436 20.37 -24.74 -11.72
N ASN A 437 21.42 -25.27 -12.34
CA ASN A 437 22.20 -26.41 -11.79
C ASN A 437 22.97 -26.02 -10.52
N ILE A 438 23.40 -24.76 -10.38
CA ILE A 438 24.16 -24.28 -9.21
C ILE A 438 23.32 -24.27 -7.92
N THR A 439 21.99 -24.20 -8.04
CA THR A 439 21.05 -24.29 -6.92
C THR A 439 20.62 -25.71 -6.59
N GLY A 440 21.13 -26.71 -7.33
CA GLY A 440 20.72 -28.10 -7.24
C GLY A 440 19.39 -28.42 -7.91
N GLY A 441 18.82 -27.47 -8.67
CA GLY A 441 17.53 -27.61 -9.37
C GLY A 441 16.39 -27.94 -8.42
N PRO A 442 15.38 -28.75 -8.84
CA PRO A 442 14.24 -29.11 -7.99
C PRO A 442 14.65 -29.89 -6.72
N SER A 443 15.80 -30.62 -6.76
CA SER A 443 16.30 -31.37 -5.61
C SER A 443 16.93 -30.49 -4.53
N GLY A 444 17.28 -29.25 -4.84
CA GLY A 444 17.90 -28.31 -3.91
C GLY A 444 19.36 -28.66 -3.54
N ILE A 445 19.88 -27.99 -2.52
CA ILE A 445 21.26 -28.14 -2.04
C ILE A 445 21.21 -28.87 -0.68
N ALA A 446 21.92 -29.99 -0.59
CA ALA A 446 22.13 -30.75 0.63
C ALA A 446 23.57 -30.58 1.16
N GLY A 447 23.80 -31.01 2.43
CA GLY A 447 25.15 -30.96 3.01
C GLY A 447 25.64 -29.58 3.43
N ILE A 448 24.73 -28.63 3.64
CA ILE A 448 25.05 -27.27 4.06
C ILE A 448 25.65 -27.33 5.49
N PRO A 449 26.85 -26.74 5.71
CA PRO A 449 27.48 -26.76 7.04
C PRO A 449 26.64 -25.93 8.04
N PRO A 450 26.75 -26.29 9.35
CA PRO A 450 26.08 -25.51 10.40
C PRO A 450 26.63 -24.08 10.44
N PHE A 451 25.78 -23.13 10.86
CA PHE A 451 26.23 -21.75 10.99
C PHE A 451 27.35 -21.65 12.02
N SER A 452 28.42 -20.95 11.66
CA SER A 452 29.60 -20.80 12.51
C SER A 452 30.13 -19.37 12.52
N VAL A 453 30.63 -18.94 13.69
CA VAL A 453 31.24 -17.62 13.88
C VAL A 453 32.56 -17.82 14.62
N ALA A 454 33.66 -17.39 14.03
CA ALA A 454 35.02 -17.49 14.61
C ALA A 454 35.37 -18.90 15.13
N GLY A 455 34.96 -19.95 14.42
CA GLY A 455 35.21 -21.34 14.80
C GLY A 455 34.19 -21.96 15.77
N PHE A 456 33.26 -21.18 16.32
CA PHE A 456 32.18 -21.68 17.15
C PHE A 456 30.99 -22.06 16.27
N ALA A 457 30.64 -23.35 16.24
CA ALA A 457 29.51 -23.86 15.46
C ALA A 457 28.21 -23.88 16.27
N PHE A 458 27.12 -23.41 15.64
CA PHE A 458 25.78 -23.50 16.19
C PHE A 458 25.08 -24.75 15.65
N ASP A 459 25.57 -25.90 16.04
CA ASP A 459 25.20 -27.22 15.52
C ASP A 459 24.08 -27.91 16.32
N THR A 460 23.76 -27.41 17.52
CA THR A 460 22.69 -27.92 18.37
C THR A 460 21.48 -27.02 18.39
N ASP A 461 20.29 -27.60 18.60
CA ASP A 461 19.03 -26.83 18.66
C ASP A 461 19.10 -25.73 19.74
N THR A 462 19.73 -25.98 20.87
CA THR A 462 19.89 -25.01 21.96
C THR A 462 20.78 -23.83 21.56
N ARG A 463 21.93 -24.10 20.91
CA ARG A 463 22.84 -23.04 20.47
C ARG A 463 22.17 -22.18 19.39
N MET A 464 21.46 -22.83 18.44
CA MET A 464 20.72 -22.14 17.40
C MET A 464 19.57 -21.29 17.97
N PHE A 465 18.90 -21.76 19.02
CA PHE A 465 17.88 -21.02 19.73
C PHE A 465 18.41 -19.66 20.24
N TYR A 466 19.51 -19.66 20.99
CA TYR A 466 20.08 -18.41 21.51
C TYR A 466 20.47 -17.45 20.37
N LEU A 467 21.09 -17.93 19.31
CA LEU A 467 21.46 -17.12 18.16
C LEU A 467 20.24 -16.47 17.53
N VAL A 468 19.24 -17.26 17.18
CA VAL A 468 18.03 -16.79 16.48
C VAL A 468 17.25 -15.78 17.33
N TRP A 469 17.00 -16.10 18.60
CA TRP A 469 16.21 -15.22 19.46
C TRP A 469 16.92 -13.94 19.87
N VAL A 470 18.25 -13.94 19.95
CA VAL A 470 19.04 -12.71 20.09
C VAL A 470 18.88 -11.84 18.83
N LEU A 471 18.96 -12.43 17.65
CA LEU A 471 18.74 -11.68 16.39
C LEU A 471 17.31 -11.14 16.28
N VAL A 472 16.30 -11.92 16.68
CA VAL A 472 14.90 -11.46 16.75
C VAL A 472 14.76 -10.29 17.73
N ALA A 473 15.36 -10.38 18.92
CA ALA A 473 15.33 -9.31 19.91
C ALA A 473 16.00 -8.02 19.37
N VAL A 474 17.17 -8.16 18.74
CA VAL A 474 17.85 -7.04 18.08
C VAL A 474 16.98 -6.43 16.97
N ALA A 475 16.38 -7.26 16.12
CA ALA A 475 15.49 -6.82 15.05
C ALA A 475 14.27 -6.06 15.59
N LEU A 476 13.64 -6.55 16.66
CA LEU A 476 12.52 -5.87 17.33
C LEU A 476 12.92 -4.52 17.93
N VAL A 477 14.08 -4.44 18.60
CA VAL A 477 14.58 -3.18 19.18
C VAL A 477 14.89 -2.16 18.07
N LEU A 478 15.57 -2.58 17.00
CA LEU A 478 15.88 -1.71 15.86
C LEU A 478 14.61 -1.23 15.15
N SER A 479 13.63 -2.13 14.96
CA SER A 479 12.32 -1.82 14.36
C SER A 479 11.53 -0.87 15.24
N ALA A 480 11.46 -1.09 16.55
CA ALA A 480 10.80 -0.22 17.51
C ALA A 480 11.39 1.19 17.51
N ASN A 481 12.72 1.29 17.49
CA ASN A 481 13.43 2.58 17.43
C ASN A 481 13.15 3.29 16.11
N LEU A 482 13.18 2.56 14.99
CA LEU A 482 12.87 3.11 13.66
C LEU A 482 11.45 3.65 13.60
N VAL A 483 10.46 2.87 14.03
CA VAL A 483 9.03 3.26 14.00
C VAL A 483 8.77 4.52 14.84
N ARG A 484 9.47 4.69 15.97
CA ARG A 484 9.35 5.87 16.84
C ARG A 484 10.13 7.07 16.35
N SER A 485 11.04 6.90 15.42
CA SER A 485 11.90 7.94 14.86
C SER A 485 11.21 8.82 13.84
N ASN A 486 11.87 9.90 13.42
CA ASN A 486 11.41 10.76 12.33
C ASN A 486 11.16 9.97 11.03
N ARG A 487 12.01 8.98 10.69
CA ARG A 487 11.78 8.13 9.50
C ARG A 487 10.53 7.28 9.64
N GLY A 488 10.24 6.76 10.82
CA GLY A 488 9.02 6.01 11.08
C GLY A 488 7.75 6.88 10.96
N ARG A 489 7.81 8.15 11.41
CA ARG A 489 6.70 9.11 11.20
C ARG A 489 6.43 9.34 9.72
N ILE A 490 7.49 9.49 8.92
CA ILE A 490 7.38 9.64 7.46
C ILE A 490 6.73 8.42 6.81
N LEU A 491 7.13 7.21 7.19
CA LEU A 491 6.54 5.98 6.66
C LEU A 491 5.04 5.91 6.95
N ARG A 492 4.63 6.26 8.17
CA ARG A 492 3.22 6.32 8.57
C ARG A 492 2.44 7.44 7.86
N ALA A 493 3.04 8.63 7.70
CA ALA A 493 2.45 9.73 6.95
C ALA A 493 2.23 9.37 5.48
N MET A 494 3.25 8.74 4.85
CA MET A 494 3.18 8.24 3.48
C MET A 494 2.12 7.14 3.31
N HIS A 495 1.94 6.28 4.31
CA HIS A 495 0.88 5.27 4.32
C HIS A 495 -0.51 5.93 4.36
N SER A 496 -0.68 6.99 5.15
CA SER A 496 -1.97 7.70 5.29
C SER A 496 -2.34 8.53 4.05
N ASP A 497 -1.42 9.33 3.53
CA ASP A 497 -1.64 10.17 2.32
C ASP A 497 -0.32 10.44 1.60
N GLN A 498 -0.10 9.74 0.48
CA GLN A 498 1.10 9.93 -0.34
C GLN A 498 1.16 11.30 -1.00
N VAL A 499 0.01 11.86 -1.42
CA VAL A 499 -0.03 13.17 -2.10
C VAL A 499 0.27 14.29 -1.10
N GLY A 500 -0.37 14.23 0.07
CA GLY A 500 -0.07 15.16 1.17
C GLY A 500 1.38 15.06 1.65
N ALA A 501 1.96 13.87 1.68
CA ALA A 501 3.37 13.68 2.01
C ALA A 501 4.31 14.28 0.93
N GLN A 502 3.99 14.14 -0.36
CA GLN A 502 4.79 14.73 -1.44
C GLN A 502 4.77 16.26 -1.41
N SER A 503 3.63 16.88 -1.10
CA SER A 503 3.53 18.34 -1.01
C SER A 503 4.36 18.94 0.13
N LEU A 504 4.71 18.14 1.13
CA LEU A 504 5.63 18.50 2.21
C LEU A 504 7.11 18.27 1.84
N GLY A 505 7.41 17.93 0.58
CA GLY A 505 8.78 17.68 0.11
C GLY A 505 9.33 16.29 0.43
N LEU A 506 8.50 15.34 0.86
CA LEU A 506 8.94 13.98 1.18
C LEU A 506 9.30 13.20 -0.09
N HIS A 507 10.51 12.66 -0.14
CA HIS A 507 10.96 11.78 -1.22
C HIS A 507 10.39 10.36 -1.03
N ILE A 508 9.16 10.13 -1.46
CA ILE A 508 8.43 8.86 -1.27
C ILE A 508 9.22 7.66 -1.79
N THR A 509 9.81 7.76 -2.99
CA THR A 509 10.58 6.64 -3.57
C THR A 509 11.76 6.25 -2.69
N ARG A 510 12.51 7.23 -2.15
CA ARG A 510 13.65 6.93 -1.25
C ARG A 510 13.18 6.30 0.06
N ALA A 511 12.05 6.75 0.60
CA ALA A 511 11.48 6.17 1.81
C ALA A 511 11.04 4.73 1.58
N LYS A 512 10.38 4.47 0.45
CA LYS A 512 9.96 3.12 0.04
C LYS A 512 11.15 2.18 -0.14
N VAL A 513 12.16 2.59 -0.90
CA VAL A 513 13.38 1.79 -1.13
C VAL A 513 14.07 1.47 0.18
N GLY A 514 14.22 2.46 1.08
CA GLY A 514 14.92 2.26 2.34
C GLY A 514 14.29 1.18 3.23
N VAL A 515 12.96 1.19 3.39
CA VAL A 515 12.27 0.16 4.19
C VAL A 515 12.25 -1.19 3.47
N PHE A 516 12.20 -1.19 2.14
CA PHE A 516 12.23 -2.40 1.33
C PHE A 516 13.57 -3.14 1.50
N VAL A 517 14.69 -2.40 1.48
CA VAL A 517 16.03 -2.95 1.73
C VAL A 517 16.14 -3.54 3.14
N ILE A 518 15.66 -2.85 4.16
CA ILE A 518 15.68 -3.36 5.54
C ILE A 518 14.92 -4.69 5.64
N SER A 519 13.70 -4.73 5.08
CA SER A 519 12.86 -5.93 5.06
C SER A 519 13.53 -7.09 4.33
N ALA A 520 14.14 -6.84 3.17
CA ALA A 520 14.85 -7.83 2.37
C ALA A 520 16.09 -8.39 3.09
N CYS A 521 16.89 -7.54 3.75
CA CYS A 521 18.03 -7.98 4.55
C CYS A 521 17.60 -8.89 5.70
N MET A 522 16.51 -8.57 6.40
CA MET A 522 15.99 -9.40 7.48
C MET A 522 15.52 -10.77 6.98
N ALA A 523 14.80 -10.81 5.86
CA ALA A 523 14.38 -12.06 5.22
C ALA A 523 15.57 -12.89 4.73
N SER A 524 16.56 -12.24 4.12
CA SER A 524 17.80 -12.90 3.65
C SER A 524 18.59 -13.52 4.81
N THR A 525 18.72 -12.79 5.92
CA THR A 525 19.39 -13.30 7.13
C THR A 525 18.66 -14.52 7.67
N SER A 526 17.33 -14.48 7.73
CA SER A 526 16.50 -15.63 8.09
C SER A 526 16.74 -16.83 7.17
N GLY A 527 16.78 -16.60 5.85
CA GLY A 527 17.02 -17.65 4.86
C GLY A 527 18.38 -18.31 4.96
N SER A 528 19.44 -17.51 5.18
CA SER A 528 20.81 -18.04 5.39
C SER A 528 20.90 -18.92 6.64
N LEU A 529 20.29 -18.49 7.75
CA LEU A 529 20.23 -19.27 8.98
C LEU A 529 19.34 -20.50 8.83
N TYR A 530 18.24 -20.41 8.12
CA TYR A 530 17.32 -21.52 7.83
C TYR A 530 18.05 -22.62 7.06
N ALA A 531 18.77 -22.27 5.99
CA ALA A 531 19.56 -23.22 5.19
C ALA A 531 20.62 -23.94 6.02
N SER A 532 21.38 -23.20 6.85
CA SER A 532 22.41 -23.78 7.72
C SER A 532 21.81 -24.63 8.84
N TYR A 533 20.62 -24.30 9.35
CA TYR A 533 19.95 -25.05 10.42
C TYR A 533 19.40 -26.38 9.93
N PHE A 534 18.71 -26.39 8.77
CA PHE A 534 18.18 -27.62 8.19
C PHE A 534 19.23 -28.43 7.43
N ARG A 535 20.41 -27.84 7.16
CA ARG A 535 21.50 -28.43 6.34
C ARG A 535 21.04 -28.85 4.94
N TYR A 536 19.88 -28.34 4.51
CA TYR A 536 19.22 -28.62 3.26
C TYR A 536 18.31 -27.44 2.89
N LEU A 537 18.29 -27.10 1.59
CA LEU A 537 17.41 -26.07 1.09
C LEU A 537 16.85 -26.49 -0.28
N SER A 538 15.53 -26.59 -0.43
CA SER A 538 14.83 -26.79 -1.69
C SER A 538 14.04 -25.56 -2.12
N PRO A 539 13.76 -25.38 -3.42
CA PRO A 539 12.96 -24.26 -3.93
C PRO A 539 11.57 -24.20 -3.30
N ASP A 540 10.91 -25.32 -3.06
CA ASP A 540 9.55 -25.39 -2.50
C ASP A 540 9.47 -24.83 -1.06
N GLN A 541 10.54 -24.94 -0.26
CA GLN A 541 10.58 -24.42 1.10
C GLN A 541 10.61 -22.90 1.19
N VAL A 542 11.06 -22.23 0.12
CA VAL A 542 11.25 -20.78 0.05
C VAL A 542 10.52 -20.19 -1.18
N GLY A 543 9.53 -20.89 -1.67
CA GLY A 543 8.74 -20.53 -2.85
C GLY A 543 7.63 -19.52 -2.58
N SER A 544 6.80 -19.31 -3.59
CA SER A 544 5.67 -18.37 -3.57
C SER A 544 4.62 -18.70 -2.52
N ALA A 545 4.35 -20.00 -2.26
CA ALA A 545 3.45 -20.47 -1.20
C ALA A 545 3.90 -20.01 0.20
N GLN A 546 5.22 -20.03 0.45
CA GLN A 546 5.78 -19.55 1.70
C GLN A 546 5.60 -18.03 1.88
N SER A 547 5.65 -17.24 0.79
CA SER A 547 5.34 -15.81 0.83
C SER A 547 3.90 -15.53 1.26
N LEU A 548 2.93 -16.31 0.79
CA LEU A 548 1.53 -16.22 1.21
C LEU A 548 1.37 -16.61 2.68
N THR A 549 2.10 -17.62 3.13
CA THR A 549 2.12 -18.04 4.54
C THR A 549 2.66 -16.92 5.44
N PHE A 550 3.74 -16.24 5.06
CA PHE A 550 4.29 -15.12 5.84
C PHE A 550 3.30 -13.97 5.99
N ILE A 551 2.61 -13.62 4.92
CA ILE A 551 1.61 -12.56 4.99
C ILE A 551 0.40 -12.97 5.82
N THR A 552 0.06 -14.25 5.80
CA THR A 552 -0.99 -14.85 6.64
C THR A 552 -0.62 -14.76 8.13
N MET A 553 0.60 -15.14 8.49
CA MET A 553 1.14 -15.02 9.84
C MET A 553 1.11 -13.58 10.34
N LEU A 554 1.53 -12.63 9.47
CA LEU A 554 1.49 -11.20 9.77
C LEU A 554 0.06 -10.70 10.00
N ALA A 555 -0.88 -11.10 9.15
CA ALA A 555 -2.28 -10.67 9.22
C ALA A 555 -2.99 -11.18 10.48
N ILE A 556 -2.79 -12.45 10.82
CA ILE A 556 -3.36 -13.05 12.04
C ILE A 556 -2.74 -12.42 13.28
N GLY A 557 -1.44 -12.20 13.29
CA GLY A 557 -0.74 -11.58 14.42
C GLY A 557 -1.17 -10.14 14.68
N GLY A 558 -1.35 -9.37 13.62
CA GLY A 558 -1.75 -7.96 13.63
C GLY A 558 -0.72 -7.06 12.99
N MET A 559 -1.02 -6.58 11.79
CA MET A 559 -0.20 -5.68 11.00
C MET A 559 0.05 -4.34 11.70
N GLY A 560 1.25 -3.80 11.56
CA GLY A 560 1.63 -2.51 12.13
C GLY A 560 1.84 -2.53 13.65
N THR A 561 1.93 -3.71 14.26
CA THR A 561 2.14 -3.88 15.68
C THR A 561 3.47 -4.59 15.94
N LEU A 562 4.22 -4.16 16.95
CA LEU A 562 5.58 -4.68 17.21
C LEU A 562 5.57 -6.16 17.62
N PHE A 563 4.59 -6.61 18.40
CA PHE A 563 4.50 -7.96 18.95
C PHE A 563 3.51 -8.87 18.22
N GLY A 564 2.65 -8.28 17.38
CA GLY A 564 1.69 -9.05 16.57
C GLY A 564 2.37 -10.10 15.69
N PRO A 565 3.42 -9.75 14.93
CA PRO A 565 4.17 -10.70 14.12
C PRO A 565 4.57 -11.98 14.87
N LEU A 566 5.07 -11.85 16.09
CA LEU A 566 5.50 -12.99 16.91
C LEU A 566 4.33 -13.94 17.22
N LEU A 567 3.18 -13.38 17.59
CA LEU A 567 1.99 -14.18 17.90
C LEU A 567 1.45 -14.91 16.68
N GLY A 568 1.42 -14.23 15.52
CA GLY A 568 0.95 -14.83 14.29
C GLY A 568 1.84 -15.98 13.82
N VAL A 569 3.17 -15.81 13.90
CA VAL A 569 4.13 -16.88 13.60
C VAL A 569 3.97 -18.05 14.56
N ALA A 570 3.98 -17.78 15.87
CA ALA A 570 3.84 -18.81 16.87
C ALA A 570 2.55 -19.63 16.66
N LEU A 571 1.42 -18.96 16.45
CA LEU A 571 0.13 -19.63 16.25
C LEU A 571 0.19 -20.60 15.05
N LEU A 572 0.62 -20.14 13.89
CA LEU A 572 0.61 -20.96 12.66
C LEU A 572 1.73 -22.00 12.62
N THR A 573 2.85 -21.79 13.31
CA THR A 573 3.93 -22.77 13.38
C THR A 573 3.59 -23.91 14.37
N TYR A 574 2.93 -23.58 15.49
CA TYR A 574 2.58 -24.59 16.49
C TYR A 574 1.27 -25.32 16.21
N LEU A 575 0.34 -24.71 15.45
CA LEU A 575 -0.96 -25.31 15.15
C LEU A 575 -0.85 -26.71 14.54
N PRO A 576 0.00 -26.99 13.55
CA PRO A 576 0.18 -28.34 13.00
C PRO A 576 0.84 -29.33 13.96
N LEU A 577 1.61 -28.85 14.93
CA LEU A 577 2.38 -29.69 15.87
C LEU A 577 1.53 -30.18 17.03
N VAL A 578 0.62 -29.34 17.54
CA VAL A 578 -0.28 -29.70 18.66
C VAL A 578 -1.22 -30.84 18.27
N SER A 579 -1.41 -31.05 16.98
CA SER A 579 -2.34 -32.07 16.52
C SER A 579 -1.80 -32.79 15.28
N GLN A 580 -0.95 -33.78 15.50
CA GLN A 580 -0.53 -34.69 14.42
C GLN A 580 -1.74 -35.43 13.80
N SER A 581 -2.80 -35.67 14.57
CA SER A 581 -4.08 -36.17 14.06
C SER A 581 -4.76 -35.19 13.11
N PHE A 582 -4.44 -33.90 13.15
CA PHE A 582 -4.95 -32.87 12.26
C PHE A 582 -3.97 -32.50 11.13
N ALA A 583 -2.87 -33.19 10.95
CA ALA A 583 -1.89 -32.87 9.88
C ALA A 583 -2.57 -32.78 8.50
N ASN A 584 -3.50 -33.70 8.22
CA ASN A 584 -4.29 -33.73 7.00
C ASN A 584 -5.27 -32.55 6.88
N TYR A 585 -5.71 -31.99 8.00
CA TYR A 585 -6.63 -30.83 8.05
C TYR A 585 -5.91 -29.48 8.15
N SER A 586 -4.60 -29.47 8.34
CA SER A 586 -3.82 -28.26 8.66
C SER A 586 -4.00 -27.14 7.63
N MET A 587 -4.04 -27.49 6.35
CA MET A 587 -4.21 -26.57 5.25
C MET A 587 -5.61 -25.92 5.26
N LEU A 588 -6.65 -26.72 5.40
CA LEU A 588 -8.04 -26.25 5.53
C LEU A 588 -8.22 -25.36 6.76
N VAL A 589 -7.70 -25.82 7.91
CA VAL A 589 -7.80 -25.09 9.19
C VAL A 589 -7.08 -23.74 9.09
N THR A 590 -5.87 -23.71 8.52
CA THR A 590 -5.11 -22.47 8.32
C THR A 590 -5.86 -21.47 7.44
N GLY A 591 -6.40 -21.94 6.32
CA GLY A 591 -7.17 -21.07 5.41
C GLY A 591 -8.45 -20.53 6.05
N VAL A 592 -9.22 -21.40 6.71
CA VAL A 592 -10.45 -20.99 7.42
C VAL A 592 -10.13 -20.06 8.58
N LEU A 593 -9.08 -20.34 9.38
CA LEU A 593 -8.62 -19.49 10.48
C LEU A 593 -8.29 -18.09 9.99
N LEU A 594 -7.54 -17.98 8.90
CA LEU A 594 -7.21 -16.67 8.32
C LEU A 594 -8.47 -15.89 7.94
N VAL A 595 -9.42 -16.53 7.27
CA VAL A 595 -10.68 -15.89 6.88
C VAL A 595 -11.46 -15.44 8.11
N VAL A 596 -11.56 -16.28 9.14
CA VAL A 596 -12.27 -15.98 10.39
C VAL A 596 -11.59 -14.83 11.15
N PHE A 597 -10.26 -14.90 11.30
CA PHE A 597 -9.51 -13.83 11.99
C PHE A 597 -9.65 -12.48 11.29
N LEU A 598 -9.46 -12.42 9.97
CA LEU A 598 -9.60 -11.16 9.24
C LEU A 598 -11.02 -10.60 9.25
N ARG A 599 -12.02 -11.47 9.37
CA ARG A 599 -13.43 -11.08 9.46
C ARG A 599 -13.80 -10.49 10.82
N TYR A 600 -13.37 -11.12 11.92
CA TYR A 600 -13.77 -10.77 13.28
C TYR A 600 -12.73 -9.93 14.03
N LEU A 601 -11.45 -10.09 13.72
CA LEU A 601 -10.31 -9.41 14.30
C LEU A 601 -9.47 -8.72 13.22
N PRO A 602 -9.99 -7.71 12.52
CA PRO A 602 -9.28 -7.05 11.44
C PRO A 602 -7.98 -6.37 11.88
N ALA A 603 -7.79 -6.13 13.18
CA ALA A 603 -6.56 -5.63 13.79
C ALA A 603 -5.60 -6.76 14.23
N GLY A 604 -5.94 -8.05 13.93
CA GLY A 604 -5.21 -9.23 14.36
C GLY A 604 -5.39 -9.55 15.86
N VAL A 605 -4.77 -10.66 16.29
CA VAL A 605 -4.84 -11.13 17.69
C VAL A 605 -4.33 -10.06 18.65
N TRP A 606 -3.18 -9.46 18.36
CA TRP A 606 -2.59 -8.43 19.22
C TRP A 606 -3.45 -7.18 19.32
N GLY A 607 -4.06 -6.76 18.20
CA GLY A 607 -5.02 -5.65 18.18
C GLY A 607 -6.23 -5.92 19.07
N GLY A 608 -6.78 -7.13 19.00
CA GLY A 608 -7.88 -7.58 19.86
C GLY A 608 -7.51 -7.59 21.34
N VAL A 609 -6.30 -8.04 21.70
CA VAL A 609 -5.78 -8.00 23.08
C VAL A 609 -5.71 -6.56 23.59
N LEU A 610 -5.18 -5.66 22.77
CA LEU A 610 -5.05 -4.25 23.14
C LEU A 610 -6.41 -3.54 23.27
N GLU A 611 -7.37 -3.84 22.41
CA GLU A 611 -8.75 -3.34 22.54
C GLU A 611 -9.42 -3.87 23.81
N GLY A 612 -9.23 -5.15 24.12
CA GLY A 612 -9.70 -5.76 25.37
C GLY A 612 -9.13 -5.09 26.62
N VAL A 613 -7.81 -4.82 26.63
CA VAL A 613 -7.14 -4.12 27.74
C VAL A 613 -7.65 -2.68 27.88
N THR A 614 -7.88 -1.98 26.77
CA THR A 614 -8.42 -0.61 26.83
C THR A 614 -9.85 -0.58 27.34
N LEU A 615 -10.70 -1.49 26.90
CA LEU A 615 -12.08 -1.64 27.41
C LEU A 615 -12.12 -2.05 28.89
N ALA A 616 -11.22 -2.92 29.33
CA ALA A 616 -11.10 -3.30 30.73
C ALA A 616 -10.69 -2.08 31.59
N ARG A 617 -9.72 -1.27 31.11
CA ARG A 617 -9.29 -0.04 31.80
C ARG A 617 -10.40 0.99 31.91
N THR A 618 -11.15 1.24 30.84
CA THR A 618 -12.28 2.19 30.86
C THR A 618 -13.39 1.71 31.79
N ARG A 619 -13.70 0.42 31.81
CA ARG A 619 -14.66 -0.18 32.75
C ARG A 619 -14.19 -0.08 34.21
N TRP A 620 -12.90 -0.27 34.46
CA TRP A 620 -12.33 -0.19 35.78
C TRP A 620 -12.27 1.26 36.27
N ALA A 621 -11.85 2.20 35.42
CA ALA A 621 -11.88 3.64 35.71
C ALA A 621 -13.32 4.17 35.96
N GLY A 622 -14.30 3.66 35.19
CA GLY A 622 -15.71 3.96 35.42
C GLY A 622 -16.24 3.41 36.75
N ARG A 623 -15.74 2.24 37.21
CA ARG A 623 -16.11 1.68 38.52
C ARG A 623 -15.50 2.44 39.70
N THR A 624 -14.29 2.95 39.58
CA THR A 624 -13.66 3.80 40.62
C THR A 624 -14.28 5.20 40.70
N ALA A 625 -14.81 5.72 39.59
CA ALA A 625 -15.56 6.98 39.57
C ALA A 625 -16.96 6.90 40.21
N ILE A 626 -17.58 5.70 40.23
CA ILE A 626 -18.89 5.47 40.84
C ILE A 626 -18.80 5.30 42.38
N SER A 627 -17.62 4.94 42.92
CA SER A 627 -17.42 4.79 44.37
C SER A 627 -17.11 6.08 45.10
N GLY A 628 -16.88 7.17 44.38
CA GLY A 628 -16.78 8.53 44.94
C GLY A 628 -18.06 9.32 44.71
N ARG A 629 -19.15 9.02 45.48
CA ARG A 629 -20.34 9.91 45.52
C ARG A 629 -19.89 11.30 45.94
N PRO A 630 -20.12 12.34 45.12
CA PRO A 630 -20.06 13.71 45.62
C PRO A 630 -21.14 13.88 46.65
N ARG A 631 -20.76 14.36 47.83
CA ARG A 631 -21.63 14.80 48.89
C ARG A 631 -22.57 15.88 48.34
N ALA A 632 -23.86 15.68 48.47
CA ALA A 632 -24.88 16.61 48.04
C ALA A 632 -24.56 18.03 48.56
N ALA A 633 -24.21 18.93 47.65
CA ALA A 633 -24.27 20.37 47.86
C ALA A 633 -25.71 20.81 47.56
N GLY A 634 -26.22 21.71 48.43
CA GLY A 634 -27.61 22.16 48.45
C GLY A 634 -28.07 22.88 47.17
N PRO A 635 -29.36 23.23 47.06
CA PRO A 635 -30.03 23.63 45.82
C PRO A 635 -29.84 25.09 45.42
N ASP A 636 -28.60 25.62 45.44
CA ASP A 636 -28.34 27.01 45.00
C ASP A 636 -27.11 27.10 44.09
N ALA A 637 -27.20 26.50 42.92
CA ALA A 637 -26.29 26.81 41.79
C ALA A 637 -26.91 26.33 40.48
N VAL A 638 -27.94 27.00 40.01
CA VAL A 638 -28.40 26.99 38.65
C VAL A 638 -27.79 28.18 37.94
N SER A 639 -27.01 27.90 36.94
CA SER A 639 -26.53 28.70 35.83
C SER A 639 -24.99 28.72 35.68
N SER A 640 -24.46 27.69 35.04
CA SER A 640 -23.25 27.85 34.22
C SER A 640 -23.48 27.10 32.91
N SER A 641 -23.71 27.85 31.86
CA SER A 641 -23.70 27.52 30.47
C SER A 641 -22.44 26.70 30.09
N PRO A 642 -22.49 25.91 28.99
CA PRO A 642 -21.35 25.08 28.57
C PRO A 642 -20.13 25.96 28.33
N GLY A 643 -19.00 25.53 28.90
CA GLY A 643 -17.76 26.27 29.01
C GLY A 643 -17.40 27.07 27.79
N GLU A 644 -17.41 28.35 27.90
CA GLU A 644 -16.68 29.28 27.08
C GLU A 644 -15.20 28.84 27.11
N ALA A 645 -14.67 28.48 25.94
CA ALA A 645 -13.25 28.40 25.74
C ALA A 645 -12.67 29.77 26.14
N THR A 646 -11.83 29.79 27.16
CA THR A 646 -11.06 30.96 27.54
C THR A 646 -10.46 31.57 26.27
N PRO A 647 -10.73 32.83 25.94
CA PRO A 647 -10.09 33.49 24.80
C PRO A 647 -8.57 33.42 25.03
N PRO A 648 -7.77 33.11 23.99
CA PRO A 648 -6.32 33.16 24.11
C PRO A 648 -5.94 34.57 24.55
N GLY A 649 -5.20 34.66 25.67
CA GLY A 649 -4.66 35.93 26.13
C GLY A 649 -3.97 36.67 24.99
N GLU A 650 -3.97 37.98 25.01
CA GLU A 650 -3.37 38.89 24.03
C GLU A 650 -2.08 38.31 23.48
N VAL A 651 -2.15 37.90 22.21
CA VAL A 651 -1.13 37.09 21.56
C VAL A 651 0.05 38.02 21.26
N THR A 652 1.10 37.91 22.03
CA THR A 652 2.48 38.28 21.62
C THR A 652 2.97 37.24 20.58
N ALA A 653 2.16 36.99 19.55
CA ALA A 653 2.42 35.95 18.54
C ALA A 653 3.68 36.20 17.74
N ALA A 654 4.09 37.44 17.57
CA ALA A 654 5.29 37.81 16.80
C ALA A 654 6.59 37.39 17.50
N SER A 655 6.67 37.45 18.84
CA SER A 655 7.89 37.10 19.57
C SER A 655 8.08 35.58 19.75
N GLU A 656 7.01 34.79 19.70
CA GLU A 656 7.11 33.33 19.82
C GLU A 656 7.43 32.63 18.50
N LEU A 657 7.19 33.27 17.36
CA LEU A 657 7.56 32.76 16.02
C LEU A 657 9.03 33.00 15.67
N THR A 658 9.67 34.00 16.33
CA THR A 658 11.11 34.30 16.20
C THR A 658 11.91 33.51 17.24
N VAL A 659 12.91 32.75 16.81
CA VAL A 659 13.84 32.05 17.71
C VAL A 659 14.91 33.03 18.12
N PRO A 660 15.07 33.43 19.41
CA PRO A 660 16.23 34.21 19.84
C PRO A 660 17.48 33.34 19.73
N GLY A 661 18.43 33.72 18.90
CA GLY A 661 19.82 33.28 18.99
C GLY A 661 20.30 32.17 18.04
N GLU A 662 19.61 31.85 16.96
CA GLU A 662 20.25 31.09 15.89
C GLU A 662 20.53 32.00 14.68
N GLY A 663 21.75 32.53 14.63
CA GLY A 663 22.29 33.16 13.45
C GLY A 663 22.08 32.26 12.24
N THR A 664 21.67 32.85 11.15
CA THR A 664 21.54 32.25 9.82
C THR A 664 22.81 31.51 9.41
N SER A 665 22.95 30.26 9.82
CA SER A 665 23.88 29.33 9.19
C SER A 665 23.08 28.45 8.20
N THR A 666 22.59 29.07 7.14
CA THR A 666 22.32 28.36 5.89
C THR A 666 23.69 28.04 5.29
N GLY A 667 24.07 26.75 5.35
CA GLY A 667 25.26 26.26 4.70
C GLY A 667 25.27 26.62 3.21
N GLU A 668 26.34 27.22 2.77
CA GLU A 668 26.92 27.25 1.43
C GLU A 668 26.01 27.02 0.20
N ALA A 669 25.09 27.95 -0.06
CA ALA A 669 24.52 28.18 -1.38
C ALA A 669 23.81 29.54 -1.48
N ALA A 670 24.23 30.54 -0.69
CA ALA A 670 23.71 31.90 -0.82
C ALA A 670 24.76 32.91 -0.33
N ALA A 671 25.95 32.87 -0.92
CA ALA A 671 26.89 33.96 -0.89
C ALA A 671 27.03 34.46 -2.32
N ASP A 672 25.99 35.17 -2.79
CA ASP A 672 26.08 36.29 -3.76
C ASP A 672 24.66 36.87 -3.88
N GLY A 673 24.43 38.02 -3.33
CA GLY A 673 23.17 38.72 -3.45
C GLY A 673 23.04 39.79 -2.43
N GLY A 674 23.67 40.96 -2.76
CA GLY A 674 23.41 42.20 -2.07
C GLY A 674 21.91 42.47 -2.01
N GLY A 675 21.43 42.98 -0.89
CA GLY A 675 20.02 43.28 -0.64
C GLY A 675 19.43 44.18 -1.72
N HIS A 676 18.52 43.64 -2.52
CA HIS A 676 17.61 44.40 -3.35
C HIS A 676 16.26 44.39 -2.65
N ALA A 677 15.98 45.41 -1.88
CA ALA A 677 14.63 45.73 -1.46
C ALA A 677 13.79 45.97 -2.73
N GLY A 678 12.88 45.00 -3.06
CA GLY A 678 11.99 45.15 -4.21
C GLY A 678 12.00 44.04 -5.25
N ALA A 679 12.88 43.05 -5.18
CA ALA A 679 12.84 41.94 -6.15
C ALA A 679 11.69 40.97 -5.84
N PRO A 680 10.91 40.48 -6.85
CA PRO A 680 9.80 39.57 -6.63
C PRO A 680 10.30 38.21 -6.17
N THR A 681 9.72 37.68 -5.07
CA THR A 681 10.04 36.34 -4.55
C THR A 681 9.36 35.23 -5.37
N LEU A 682 8.16 35.47 -5.87
CA LEU A 682 7.46 34.58 -6.77
C LEU A 682 7.00 35.39 -8.01
N GLU A 683 7.35 34.89 -9.18
CA GLU A 683 6.96 35.49 -10.45
C GLU A 683 6.31 34.42 -11.34
N VAL A 684 5.16 34.74 -11.85
CA VAL A 684 4.37 33.92 -12.78
C VAL A 684 4.33 34.66 -14.10
N ARG A 685 4.79 34.04 -15.19
CA ARG A 685 4.88 34.65 -16.52
C ARG A 685 4.14 33.80 -17.55
N GLY A 686 3.08 34.32 -18.14
CA GLY A 686 2.41 33.77 -19.31
C GLY A 686 1.86 32.38 -19.13
N LEU A 687 1.44 31.99 -17.89
CA LEU A 687 0.94 30.64 -17.63
C LEU A 687 -0.36 30.37 -18.37
N SER A 688 -0.37 29.25 -19.13
CA SER A 688 -1.57 28.76 -19.81
C SER A 688 -1.77 27.27 -19.58
N LYS A 689 -3.06 26.87 -19.48
CA LYS A 689 -3.44 25.45 -19.31
C LYS A 689 -4.84 25.17 -19.84
N SER A 690 -4.94 24.14 -20.68
CA SER A 690 -6.21 23.64 -21.19
C SER A 690 -6.45 22.20 -20.73
N PHE A 691 -7.72 21.87 -20.48
CA PHE A 691 -8.19 20.53 -20.14
C PHE A 691 -9.34 20.14 -21.08
N GLY A 692 -9.15 19.10 -21.90
CA GLY A 692 -10.21 18.58 -22.77
C GLY A 692 -10.84 19.63 -23.68
N GLY A 693 -10.05 20.62 -24.18
CA GLY A 693 -10.53 21.71 -25.05
C GLY A 693 -10.98 22.98 -24.30
N VAL A 694 -11.12 22.93 -22.97
CA VAL A 694 -11.45 24.11 -22.15
C VAL A 694 -10.15 24.74 -21.63
N ALA A 695 -9.89 26.00 -22.00
CA ALA A 695 -8.76 26.77 -21.50
C ALA A 695 -9.06 27.30 -20.09
N ALA A 696 -8.55 26.61 -19.07
CA ALA A 696 -8.77 26.93 -17.66
C ALA A 696 -7.89 28.10 -17.17
N VAL A 697 -6.74 28.31 -17.79
CA VAL A 697 -5.80 29.42 -17.51
C VAL A 697 -5.27 29.92 -18.86
N ARG A 698 -5.23 31.23 -19.05
CA ARG A 698 -4.90 31.89 -20.32
C ARG A 698 -3.96 33.08 -20.06
N ASP A 699 -2.67 32.89 -20.32
CA ASP A 699 -1.66 33.94 -20.26
C ASP A 699 -1.63 34.71 -18.92
N VAL A 700 -1.66 33.97 -17.81
CA VAL A 700 -1.67 34.53 -16.46
C VAL A 700 -0.27 34.94 -16.06
N SER A 701 -0.13 36.23 -15.71
CA SER A 701 1.13 36.82 -15.23
C SER A 701 0.87 37.68 -13.99
N PHE A 702 1.66 37.48 -12.93
CA PHE A 702 1.65 38.32 -11.73
C PHE A 702 2.95 38.12 -10.93
N THR A 703 3.23 39.04 -10.03
CA THR A 703 4.42 39.01 -9.15
C THR A 703 3.99 39.13 -7.70
N VAL A 704 4.75 38.48 -6.81
CA VAL A 704 4.59 38.56 -5.36
C VAL A 704 5.86 39.06 -4.74
N SER A 705 5.79 40.16 -4.00
CA SER A 705 6.91 40.79 -3.32
C SER A 705 7.36 39.98 -2.10
N ASP A 706 8.63 40.08 -1.72
CA ASP A 706 9.16 39.43 -0.53
C ASP A 706 8.49 39.94 0.75
N GLY A 707 8.15 39.06 1.68
CA GLY A 707 7.51 39.40 2.93
C GLY A 707 6.11 40.01 2.79
N SER A 708 5.44 39.87 1.62
CA SER A 708 4.07 40.38 1.40
C SER A 708 3.02 39.31 1.58
N LEU A 709 1.79 39.74 1.89
CA LEU A 709 0.59 38.91 1.87
C LEU A 709 -0.26 39.30 0.67
N THR A 710 -0.27 38.42 -0.34
CA THR A 710 -0.96 38.62 -1.63
C THR A 710 -2.17 37.73 -1.71
N ALA A 711 -3.36 38.28 -2.05
CA ALA A 711 -4.55 37.48 -2.32
C ALA A 711 -4.71 37.24 -3.83
N LEU A 712 -5.16 36.04 -4.19
CA LEU A 712 -5.63 35.69 -5.53
C LEU A 712 -7.15 35.44 -5.44
N ILE A 713 -7.95 36.38 -5.97
CA ILE A 713 -9.40 36.33 -5.88
C ILE A 713 -10.05 36.21 -7.27
N GLY A 714 -11.37 36.02 -7.32
CA GLY A 714 -12.16 35.96 -8.54
C GLY A 714 -13.39 35.03 -8.39
N PRO A 715 -14.33 35.06 -9.30
CA PRO A 715 -15.52 34.21 -9.26
C PRO A 715 -15.19 32.72 -9.34
N ASN A 716 -16.20 31.89 -9.06
CA ASN A 716 -16.04 30.43 -9.18
C ASN A 716 -15.79 30.06 -10.65
N GLY A 717 -14.78 29.21 -10.88
CA GLY A 717 -14.38 28.85 -12.25
C GLY A 717 -13.35 29.78 -12.90
N ALA A 718 -12.95 30.87 -12.25
CA ALA A 718 -11.94 31.81 -12.78
C ALA A 718 -10.51 31.20 -12.96
N GLY A 719 -10.27 29.97 -12.51
CA GLY A 719 -8.99 29.29 -12.70
C GLY A 719 -7.99 29.40 -11.54
N LYS A 720 -8.35 29.99 -10.38
CA LYS A 720 -7.48 30.22 -9.22
C LYS A 720 -6.76 28.96 -8.72
N SER A 721 -7.51 27.92 -8.40
CA SER A 721 -6.94 26.63 -7.91
C SER A 721 -6.10 25.95 -9.01
N THR A 722 -6.40 26.20 -10.30
CA THR A 722 -5.58 25.72 -11.41
C THR A 722 -4.23 26.45 -11.43
N VAL A 723 -4.20 27.75 -11.22
CA VAL A 723 -2.95 28.53 -11.11
C VAL A 723 -2.10 28.00 -9.95
N PHE A 724 -2.67 27.74 -8.77
CA PHE A 724 -1.95 27.12 -7.64
C PHE A 724 -1.40 25.74 -8.00
N ASN A 725 -2.17 24.91 -8.74
CA ASN A 725 -1.71 23.61 -9.23
C ASN A 725 -0.54 23.74 -10.22
N LEU A 726 -0.52 24.78 -11.06
CA LEU A 726 0.55 25.07 -12.01
C LEU A 726 1.80 25.62 -11.31
N VAL A 727 1.65 26.53 -10.36
CA VAL A 727 2.75 27.10 -9.57
C VAL A 727 3.48 26.01 -8.78
N THR A 728 2.74 25.03 -8.27
CA THR A 728 3.30 23.88 -7.52
C THR A 728 3.67 22.68 -8.40
N ASN A 729 3.50 22.79 -9.73
CA ASN A 729 3.70 21.71 -10.72
C ASN A 729 2.95 20.40 -10.39
N LEU A 730 1.82 20.48 -9.72
CA LEU A 730 0.86 19.36 -9.66
C LEU A 730 0.28 19.10 -11.07
N TYR A 731 0.08 20.17 -11.84
CA TYR A 731 -0.17 20.12 -13.27
C TYR A 731 0.97 20.81 -14.02
N ARG A 732 1.38 20.23 -15.13
CA ARG A 732 2.37 20.87 -16.00
C ARG A 732 1.67 21.93 -16.85
N PRO A 733 2.17 23.17 -16.92
CA PRO A 733 1.62 24.20 -17.83
C PRO A 733 1.85 23.79 -19.29
N ASP A 734 0.96 24.27 -20.16
CA ASP A 734 1.10 24.11 -21.61
C ASP A 734 2.07 25.16 -22.17
N SER A 735 2.08 26.38 -21.59
CA SER A 735 3.04 27.44 -21.87
C SER A 735 3.25 28.33 -20.64
N GLY A 736 4.30 29.16 -20.65
CA GLY A 736 4.68 30.05 -19.58
C GLY A 736 5.61 29.41 -18.55
N GLU A 737 6.06 30.23 -17.60
CA GLU A 737 7.03 29.82 -16.59
C GLU A 737 6.70 30.38 -15.20
N VAL A 738 7.19 29.67 -14.17
CA VAL A 738 7.15 30.08 -12.77
C VAL A 738 8.59 30.24 -12.29
N ILE A 739 8.88 31.39 -11.69
CA ILE A 739 10.20 31.75 -11.17
C ILE A 739 10.07 31.97 -9.67
N LEU A 740 10.88 31.27 -8.89
CA LEU A 740 10.96 31.38 -7.43
C LEU A 740 12.34 31.90 -7.04
N ARG A 741 12.39 33.10 -6.48
CA ARG A 741 13.66 33.79 -6.10
C ARG A 741 14.68 33.77 -7.23
N GLY A 742 14.26 34.20 -8.43
CA GLY A 742 15.08 34.27 -9.63
C GLY A 742 15.42 32.92 -10.28
N ARG A 743 14.92 31.81 -9.78
CA ARG A 743 15.15 30.46 -10.34
C ARG A 743 13.89 29.90 -11.01
N PRO A 744 13.96 29.43 -12.27
CA PRO A 744 12.84 28.80 -12.91
C PRO A 744 12.54 27.46 -12.23
N VAL A 745 11.27 27.26 -11.86
CA VAL A 745 10.79 26.04 -11.18
C VAL A 745 9.81 25.25 -12.02
N THR A 746 9.46 25.73 -13.20
CA THR A 746 8.55 25.07 -14.14
C THR A 746 9.07 23.69 -14.55
N GLY A 747 8.21 22.67 -14.47
CA GLY A 747 8.57 21.29 -14.80
C GLY A 747 9.35 20.53 -13.71
N LEU A 748 9.73 21.17 -12.62
CA LEU A 748 10.32 20.49 -11.47
C LEU A 748 9.24 19.67 -10.76
N ARG A 749 9.66 18.58 -10.11
CA ARG A 749 8.73 17.79 -9.27
C ARG A 749 8.32 18.59 -8.03
N PRO A 750 7.07 18.39 -7.52
CA PRO A 750 6.57 19.12 -6.35
C PRO A 750 7.50 19.04 -5.13
N ASP A 751 8.09 17.87 -4.88
CA ASP A 751 9.05 17.67 -3.78
C ASP A 751 10.33 18.53 -3.93
N ARG A 752 10.76 18.83 -5.16
CA ARG A 752 11.86 19.76 -5.41
C ARG A 752 11.47 21.23 -5.22
N ILE A 753 10.28 21.62 -5.66
CA ILE A 753 9.76 22.98 -5.45
C ILE A 753 9.64 23.28 -3.95
N THR A 754 9.06 22.36 -3.20
CA THR A 754 9.01 22.45 -1.74
C THR A 754 10.43 22.52 -1.15
N SER A 755 11.41 21.84 -1.77
CA SER A 755 12.81 21.91 -1.34
C SER A 755 13.44 23.29 -1.57
N LEU A 756 12.92 24.10 -2.46
CA LEU A 756 13.35 25.47 -2.70
C LEU A 756 12.64 26.49 -1.79
N GLY A 757 11.73 26.03 -0.92
CA GLY A 757 11.08 26.84 0.09
C GLY A 757 9.67 27.31 -0.26
N LEU A 758 9.01 26.77 -1.29
CA LEU A 758 7.61 27.04 -1.59
C LEU A 758 6.74 25.93 -1.05
N PHE A 759 5.85 26.25 -0.11
CA PHE A 759 4.90 25.33 0.50
C PHE A 759 3.47 25.66 0.11
N ARG A 760 2.60 24.63 0.06
CA ARG A 760 1.19 24.79 -0.22
C ARG A 760 0.34 23.98 0.74
N THR A 761 -0.79 24.56 1.19
CA THR A 761 -1.90 23.85 1.78
C THR A 761 -2.93 23.44 0.72
N PHE A 762 -3.90 22.62 1.09
CA PHE A 762 -4.95 22.19 0.19
C PHE A 762 -6.31 22.76 0.63
N GLN A 763 -7.22 22.96 -0.30
CA GLN A 763 -8.58 23.43 -0.06
C GLN A 763 -9.31 22.60 1.02
N THR A 764 -9.21 21.27 0.94
CA THR A 764 -9.61 20.38 2.04
C THR A 764 -8.39 20.04 2.89
N ALA A 765 -8.44 20.31 4.19
CA ALA A 765 -7.31 20.04 5.09
C ALA A 765 -6.82 18.60 4.97
N ARG A 766 -5.57 18.45 4.50
CA ARG A 766 -4.92 17.13 4.34
C ARG A 766 -4.05 16.84 5.54
N VAL A 767 -4.69 16.63 6.69
CA VAL A 767 -4.00 16.12 7.88
C VAL A 767 -3.78 14.61 7.76
N PHE A 768 -2.79 14.10 8.49
CA PHE A 768 -2.59 12.65 8.63
C PHE A 768 -3.45 12.14 9.80
N PRO A 769 -4.65 11.60 9.56
CA PRO A 769 -5.66 11.39 10.59
C PRO A 769 -5.24 10.37 11.65
N GLN A 770 -4.35 9.47 11.31
CA GLN A 770 -3.86 8.42 12.20
C GLN A 770 -2.68 8.86 13.09
N LEU A 771 -2.02 9.97 12.72
CA LEU A 771 -0.94 10.55 13.50
C LEU A 771 -1.52 11.46 14.60
N SER A 772 -0.76 11.65 15.69
CA SER A 772 -1.07 12.66 16.68
C SER A 772 -0.95 14.07 16.09
N VAL A 773 -1.56 15.06 16.73
CA VAL A 773 -1.42 16.47 16.37
C VAL A 773 0.06 16.87 16.35
N LEU A 774 0.83 16.46 17.35
CA LEU A 774 2.28 16.71 17.42
C LEU A 774 3.04 16.00 16.27
N ASP A 775 2.74 14.71 16.01
CA ASP A 775 3.40 13.98 14.92
C ASP A 775 3.10 14.58 13.55
N ASN A 776 1.90 15.14 13.33
CA ASN A 776 1.56 15.86 12.11
C ASN A 776 2.47 17.06 11.88
N VAL A 777 2.70 17.89 12.90
CA VAL A 777 3.60 19.03 12.82
C VAL A 777 5.05 18.57 12.58
N LEU A 778 5.49 17.55 13.32
CA LEU A 778 6.84 16.99 13.18
C LEU A 778 7.14 16.46 11.77
N VAL A 779 6.14 15.92 11.06
CA VAL A 779 6.30 15.52 9.65
C VAL A 779 6.66 16.72 8.76
N GLY A 780 6.09 17.90 9.02
CA GLY A 780 6.46 19.14 8.32
C GLY A 780 7.95 19.49 8.44
N GLY A 781 8.55 19.18 9.60
CA GLY A 781 9.97 19.41 9.86
C GLY A 781 10.94 18.36 9.30
N TYR A 782 10.48 17.43 8.47
CA TYR A 782 11.28 16.32 7.93
C TYR A 782 12.65 16.74 7.37
N ARG A 783 12.69 17.85 6.66
CA ARG A 783 13.91 18.36 6.01
C ARG A 783 14.96 18.89 6.98
N LEU A 784 14.56 19.23 8.19
CA LEU A 784 15.46 19.74 9.23
C LEU A 784 16.31 18.60 9.84
N GLY A 785 15.85 17.34 9.75
CA GLY A 785 16.56 16.17 10.22
C GLY A 785 17.47 15.57 9.14
N ARG A 786 18.76 15.37 9.44
CA ARG A 786 19.77 14.80 8.53
C ARG A 786 20.05 13.32 8.79
N ALA A 787 19.55 12.74 9.87
CA ALA A 787 19.83 11.37 10.27
C ALA A 787 19.22 10.32 9.32
N GLY A 788 20.04 9.34 8.91
CA GLY A 788 19.64 8.20 8.07
C GLY A 788 18.88 7.12 8.85
N TYR A 789 18.38 6.09 8.14
CA TYR A 789 17.64 4.97 8.75
C TYR A 789 18.44 4.26 9.85
N LEU A 790 19.69 3.91 9.59
CA LEU A 790 20.56 3.18 10.52
C LEU A 790 20.84 3.99 11.79
N ALA A 791 21.16 5.28 11.65
CA ALA A 791 21.38 6.17 12.77
C ALA A 791 20.13 6.36 13.63
N GLN A 792 18.96 6.39 13.04
CA GLN A 792 17.68 6.49 13.75
C GLN A 792 17.28 5.18 14.41
N SER A 793 17.50 4.03 13.77
CA SER A 793 17.28 2.71 14.39
C SER A 793 18.17 2.49 15.62
N LEU A 794 19.42 2.94 15.57
CA LEU A 794 20.35 2.89 16.69
C LEU A 794 20.17 4.03 17.72
N ARG A 795 19.26 5.00 17.46
CA ARG A 795 19.01 6.17 18.32
C ARG A 795 20.28 6.89 18.75
N LEU A 796 21.20 7.16 17.82
CA LEU A 796 22.46 7.83 18.10
C LEU A 796 22.21 9.20 18.76
N ARG A 797 23.19 9.68 19.57
CA ARG A 797 23.09 10.96 20.32
C ARG A 797 22.66 12.13 19.45
N ARG A 798 23.17 12.20 18.20
CA ARG A 798 22.79 13.22 17.21
C ARG A 798 21.31 13.19 16.89
N CYS A 799 20.75 12.00 16.64
CA CYS A 799 19.33 11.84 16.34
C CYS A 799 18.44 12.29 17.49
N ARG A 800 18.81 11.96 18.73
CA ARG A 800 18.05 12.38 19.92
C ARG A 800 18.03 13.89 20.06
N ARG A 801 19.17 14.57 19.82
CA ARG A 801 19.23 16.04 19.87
C ARG A 801 18.36 16.66 18.76
N GLU A 802 18.47 16.18 17.52
CA GLU A 802 17.61 16.63 16.41
C GLU A 802 16.12 16.44 16.73
N GLU A 803 15.72 15.30 17.27
CA GLU A 803 14.33 15.03 17.66
C GLU A 803 13.85 15.95 18.78
N THR A 804 14.64 16.17 19.82
CA THR A 804 14.27 17.06 20.93
C THR A 804 14.10 18.50 20.45
N GLN A 805 14.98 18.99 19.59
CA GLN A 805 14.88 20.34 19.02
C GLN A 805 13.63 20.48 18.14
N MET A 806 13.36 19.48 17.29
CA MET A 806 12.16 19.47 16.44
C MET A 806 10.88 19.40 17.27
N GLU A 807 10.86 18.59 18.33
CA GLU A 807 9.69 18.50 19.23
C GLU A 807 9.46 19.80 19.97
N ALA A 808 10.49 20.45 20.50
CA ALA A 808 10.37 21.74 21.17
C ALA A 808 9.81 22.83 20.23
N ARG A 809 10.25 22.85 18.96
CA ARG A 809 9.72 23.77 17.93
C ARG A 809 8.27 23.42 17.58
N ALA A 810 7.93 22.13 17.39
CA ALA A 810 6.59 21.71 17.08
C ALA A 810 5.59 22.09 18.20
N ARG A 811 5.98 21.91 19.48
CA ARG A 811 5.16 22.29 20.62
C ARG A 811 4.94 23.81 20.69
N ARG A 812 5.96 24.63 20.39
CA ARG A 812 5.80 26.10 20.28
C ARG A 812 4.83 26.48 19.16
N LEU A 813 4.92 25.86 17.98
CA LEU A 813 3.95 26.12 16.92
C LEU A 813 2.53 25.70 17.34
N LEU A 814 2.37 24.60 18.03
CA LEU A 814 1.06 24.16 18.53
C LEU A 814 0.49 25.12 19.60
N SER A 815 1.33 25.79 20.41
CA SER A 815 0.85 26.82 21.36
C SER A 815 0.32 28.04 20.62
N VAL A 816 1.02 28.52 19.58
CA VAL A 816 0.57 29.65 18.74
C VAL A 816 -0.83 29.38 18.14
N PHE A 817 -1.10 28.15 17.71
CA PHE A 817 -2.39 27.76 17.13
C PHE A 817 -3.41 27.22 18.13
N GLY A 818 -3.22 27.39 19.44
CA GLY A 818 -4.15 26.93 20.47
C GLY A 818 -4.30 25.40 20.59
N LEU A 819 -3.38 24.63 19.97
CA LEU A 819 -3.44 23.17 19.90
C LEU A 819 -2.52 22.44 20.90
N ALA A 820 -1.82 23.20 21.79
CA ALA A 820 -0.85 22.62 22.71
C ALA A 820 -1.46 21.55 23.65
N GLY A 821 -2.63 21.78 24.19
CA GLY A 821 -3.34 20.84 25.09
C GLY A 821 -3.79 19.55 24.40
N ARG A 822 -3.89 19.57 23.07
CA ARG A 822 -4.33 18.44 22.23
C ARG A 822 -3.21 17.75 21.46
N ALA A 823 -1.95 18.06 21.80
CA ALA A 823 -0.76 17.58 21.08
C ALA A 823 -0.69 16.05 20.90
N ASP A 824 -1.15 15.31 21.90
CA ASP A 824 -1.11 13.86 21.92
C ASP A 824 -2.37 13.18 21.33
N GLU A 825 -3.42 13.96 21.04
CA GLU A 825 -4.64 13.46 20.42
C GLU A 825 -4.41 13.12 18.95
N ARG A 826 -5.26 12.24 18.39
CA ARG A 826 -5.23 11.96 16.94
C ARG A 826 -5.80 13.15 16.17
N ALA A 827 -5.17 13.51 15.06
CA ALA A 827 -5.63 14.61 14.23
C ALA A 827 -7.06 14.42 13.69
N ALA A 828 -7.53 13.18 13.53
CA ALA A 828 -8.91 12.88 13.12
C ALA A 828 -9.99 13.37 14.10
N VAL A 829 -9.65 13.59 15.36
CA VAL A 829 -10.62 14.01 16.40
C VAL A 829 -10.76 15.53 16.44
N LEU A 830 -9.88 16.28 15.77
CA LEU A 830 -9.95 17.74 15.73
C LEU A 830 -11.18 18.20 14.92
N PRO A 831 -11.86 19.28 15.35
CA PRO A 831 -12.85 19.98 14.53
C PRO A 831 -12.18 20.54 13.27
N LEU A 832 -12.98 20.94 12.28
CA LEU A 832 -12.47 21.38 10.97
C LEU A 832 -11.48 22.55 11.08
N ALA A 833 -11.79 23.57 11.87
CA ALA A 833 -10.89 24.69 12.13
C ALA A 833 -9.56 24.22 12.75
N GLY A 834 -9.62 23.35 13.76
CA GLY A 834 -8.42 22.75 14.36
C GLY A 834 -7.57 21.94 13.37
N GLN A 835 -8.19 21.24 12.40
CA GLN A 835 -7.46 20.54 11.34
C GLN A 835 -6.76 21.53 10.40
N LYS A 836 -7.39 22.66 10.07
CA LYS A 836 -6.78 23.71 9.26
C LYS A 836 -5.62 24.38 10.01
N TYR A 837 -5.80 24.73 11.27
CA TYR A 837 -4.70 25.25 12.10
C TYR A 837 -3.53 24.27 12.20
N LEU A 838 -3.81 22.98 12.31
CA LEU A 838 -2.79 21.94 12.28
C LEU A 838 -2.03 21.90 10.94
N GLU A 839 -2.73 22.12 9.83
CA GLU A 839 -2.11 22.18 8.50
C GLU A 839 -1.20 23.39 8.36
N LEU A 840 -1.60 24.56 8.88
CA LEU A 840 -0.77 25.78 8.94
C LEU A 840 0.48 25.55 9.81
N ALA A 841 0.31 25.03 11.02
CA ALA A 841 1.42 24.72 11.92
C ALA A 841 2.42 23.74 11.28
N ARG A 842 1.93 22.75 10.55
CA ARG A 842 2.74 21.78 9.82
C ARG A 842 3.53 22.45 8.67
N ALA A 843 2.92 23.37 7.92
CA ALA A 843 3.59 24.10 6.86
C ALA A 843 4.72 24.98 7.43
N LEU A 844 4.48 25.71 8.50
CA LEU A 844 5.47 26.57 9.16
C LEU A 844 6.63 25.81 9.82
N MET A 845 6.39 24.56 10.23
CA MET A 845 7.44 23.69 10.77
C MET A 845 8.63 23.54 9.80
N ALA A 846 8.38 23.57 8.48
CA ALA A 846 9.38 23.42 7.44
C ALA A 846 10.24 24.68 7.21
N ARG A 847 9.94 25.82 7.84
CA ARG A 847 10.56 27.14 7.59
C ARG A 847 10.43 27.54 6.11
N PRO A 848 9.23 27.66 5.56
CA PRO A 848 9.04 28.02 4.16
C PRO A 848 9.46 29.47 3.90
N GLY A 849 9.95 29.76 2.70
CA GLY A 849 10.14 31.15 2.26
C GLY A 849 8.83 31.72 1.69
N VAL A 850 8.08 30.90 0.96
CA VAL A 850 6.78 31.23 0.38
C VAL A 850 5.76 30.21 0.79
N VAL A 851 4.58 30.65 1.24
CA VAL A 851 3.45 29.77 1.60
C VAL A 851 2.24 30.11 0.76
N LEU A 852 1.66 29.09 0.11
CA LEU A 852 0.42 29.22 -0.65
C LEU A 852 -0.73 28.60 0.18
N PHE A 853 -1.72 29.39 0.55
CA PHE A 853 -2.91 28.94 1.26
C PHE A 853 -4.13 28.90 0.33
N ASP A 854 -4.76 27.74 0.20
CA ASP A 854 -5.89 27.51 -0.69
C ASP A 854 -7.19 27.44 0.15
N GLU A 855 -7.97 28.53 0.15
CA GLU A 855 -9.23 28.72 0.89
C GLU A 855 -9.13 28.36 2.40
N PRO A 856 -8.19 28.96 3.15
CA PRO A 856 -8.01 28.58 4.56
C PRO A 856 -9.22 28.91 5.44
N ALA A 857 -10.02 29.95 5.12
CA ALA A 857 -11.21 30.32 5.88
C ALA A 857 -12.48 29.52 5.51
N ALA A 858 -12.45 28.65 4.48
CA ALA A 858 -13.65 27.92 4.05
C ALA A 858 -14.21 27.04 5.20
N GLY A 859 -15.50 27.27 5.56
CA GLY A 859 -16.20 26.55 6.62
C GLY A 859 -15.88 27.02 8.04
N MET A 860 -15.22 28.18 8.20
CA MET A 860 -15.03 28.88 9.48
C MET A 860 -16.16 29.89 9.71
N ASN A 861 -16.47 30.17 10.98
CA ASN A 861 -17.35 31.28 11.36
C ASN A 861 -16.59 32.61 11.33
N ASP A 862 -17.28 33.73 11.55
CA ASP A 862 -16.69 35.08 11.47
C ASP A 862 -15.58 35.29 12.53
N ALA A 863 -15.76 34.76 13.75
CA ALA A 863 -14.76 34.87 14.81
C ALA A 863 -13.49 34.07 14.46
N GLU A 864 -13.64 32.82 13.98
CA GLU A 864 -12.54 31.99 13.53
C GLU A 864 -11.84 32.61 12.30
N THR A 865 -12.58 33.27 11.43
CA THR A 865 -12.03 33.97 10.26
C THR A 865 -11.21 35.20 10.67
N ALA A 866 -11.68 35.97 11.65
CA ALA A 866 -10.94 37.09 12.21
C ALA A 866 -9.65 36.63 12.90
N GLU A 867 -9.69 35.54 13.67
CA GLU A 867 -8.52 34.93 14.29
C GLU A 867 -7.52 34.45 13.24
N LEU A 868 -7.98 33.79 12.18
CA LEU A 868 -7.13 33.39 11.05
C LEU A 868 -6.46 34.59 10.40
N GLY A 869 -7.16 35.71 10.25
CA GLY A 869 -6.62 36.98 9.74
C GLY A 869 -5.45 37.50 10.57
N MET A 870 -5.57 37.45 11.91
CA MET A 870 -4.48 37.84 12.82
C MET A 870 -3.27 36.88 12.66
N ILE A 871 -3.51 35.58 12.53
CA ILE A 871 -2.48 34.57 12.32
C ILE A 871 -1.76 34.80 11.00
N LEU A 872 -2.46 35.08 9.90
CA LEU A 872 -1.86 35.34 8.59
C LEU A 872 -0.96 36.59 8.62
N ARG A 873 -1.38 37.66 9.29
CA ARG A 873 -0.54 38.85 9.52
C ARG A 873 0.69 38.51 10.34
N ALA A 874 0.54 37.77 11.43
CA ALA A 874 1.68 37.35 12.26
C ALA A 874 2.70 36.50 11.46
N ILE A 875 2.24 35.61 10.57
CA ILE A 875 3.11 34.83 9.68
C ILE A 875 3.86 35.75 8.72
N ARG A 876 3.20 36.75 8.10
CA ARG A 876 3.85 37.76 7.25
C ARG A 876 4.89 38.55 8.02
N ASP A 877 4.54 39.04 9.20
CA ASP A 877 5.37 39.91 10.04
C ASP A 877 6.64 39.17 10.53
N THR A 878 6.64 37.83 10.53
CA THR A 878 7.85 37.01 10.76
C THR A 878 8.73 36.84 9.51
N GLY A 879 8.44 37.54 8.40
CA GLY A 879 9.24 37.55 7.18
C GLY A 879 8.89 36.45 6.18
N HIS A 880 7.75 35.78 6.33
CA HIS A 880 7.27 34.83 5.32
C HIS A 880 6.47 35.54 4.24
N THR A 881 6.70 35.20 2.98
CA THR A 881 5.85 35.60 1.86
C THR A 881 4.63 34.70 1.80
N VAL A 882 3.43 35.30 1.81
CA VAL A 882 2.17 34.54 1.85
C VAL A 882 1.34 34.85 0.63
N VAL A 883 0.83 33.81 -0.04
CA VAL A 883 -0.18 33.94 -1.11
C VAL A 883 -1.42 33.18 -0.68
N VAL A 884 -2.59 33.82 -0.69
CA VAL A 884 -3.84 33.21 -0.27
C VAL A 884 -4.86 33.25 -1.41
N VAL A 885 -5.50 32.11 -1.71
CA VAL A 885 -6.75 32.09 -2.49
C VAL A 885 -7.89 32.17 -1.50
N GLU A 886 -8.76 33.16 -1.62
CA GLU A 886 -9.90 33.33 -0.72
C GLU A 886 -11.16 33.88 -1.41
N HIS A 887 -12.29 33.59 -0.82
CA HIS A 887 -13.60 34.09 -1.24
C HIS A 887 -14.21 35.07 -0.20
N ASN A 888 -13.65 35.08 1.01
CA ASN A 888 -14.08 35.99 2.08
C ASN A 888 -13.44 37.36 1.88
N MET A 889 -14.23 38.31 1.32
CA MET A 889 -13.72 39.63 1.01
C MET A 889 -13.35 40.43 2.27
N SER A 890 -14.03 40.24 3.39
CA SER A 890 -13.69 40.87 4.66
C SER A 890 -12.29 40.52 5.11
N LEU A 891 -11.91 39.24 5.01
CA LEU A 891 -10.57 38.78 5.31
C LEU A 891 -9.55 39.36 4.32
N VAL A 892 -9.82 39.25 3.00
CA VAL A 892 -8.89 39.74 1.95
C VAL A 892 -8.61 41.23 2.09
N MET A 893 -9.66 42.03 2.17
CA MET A 893 -9.52 43.50 2.24
C MET A 893 -8.94 43.96 3.58
N GLY A 894 -9.13 43.20 4.64
CA GLY A 894 -8.62 43.51 5.96
C GLY A 894 -7.15 43.17 6.20
N VAL A 895 -6.57 42.15 5.53
CA VAL A 895 -5.25 41.64 5.88
C VAL A 895 -4.22 41.62 4.77
N CYS A 896 -4.61 41.68 3.47
CA CYS A 896 -3.69 41.56 2.34
C CYS A 896 -3.03 42.91 1.98
N ASP A 897 -1.77 42.82 1.52
CA ASP A 897 -1.02 43.98 1.03
C ASP A 897 -1.29 44.19 -0.48
N GLN A 898 -1.53 43.10 -1.22
CA GLN A 898 -1.78 43.10 -2.65
C GLN A 898 -2.90 42.11 -2.98
N VAL A 899 -3.72 42.47 -3.96
CA VAL A 899 -4.78 41.61 -4.48
C VAL A 899 -4.61 41.43 -5.99
N VAL A 900 -4.67 40.22 -6.47
CA VAL A 900 -4.71 39.83 -7.89
C VAL A 900 -6.06 39.24 -8.20
N VAL A 901 -6.78 39.80 -9.17
CA VAL A 901 -8.13 39.38 -9.53
C VAL A 901 -8.10 38.60 -10.83
N MET A 902 -8.73 37.44 -10.83
CA MET A 902 -8.85 36.57 -12.00
C MET A 902 -10.32 36.47 -12.43
N ASP A 903 -10.53 36.49 -13.72
CA ASP A 903 -11.78 36.09 -14.35
C ASP A 903 -11.54 35.31 -15.65
N ALA A 904 -12.37 34.31 -15.93
CA ALA A 904 -12.35 33.45 -17.13
C ALA A 904 -10.94 32.97 -17.55
N GLY A 905 -10.09 32.69 -16.55
CA GLY A 905 -8.71 32.20 -16.74
C GLY A 905 -7.67 33.28 -16.99
N ARG A 906 -7.97 34.56 -16.83
CA ARG A 906 -7.05 35.71 -17.03
C ARG A 906 -6.95 36.57 -15.77
N VAL A 907 -5.84 37.29 -15.61
CA VAL A 907 -5.75 38.36 -14.62
C VAL A 907 -6.43 39.62 -15.22
N ILE A 908 -7.40 40.13 -14.48
CA ILE A 908 -8.18 41.35 -14.92
C ILE A 908 -7.76 42.60 -14.15
N ALA A 909 -7.27 42.48 -12.93
CA ALA A 909 -6.76 43.57 -12.13
C ALA A 909 -5.72 43.07 -11.13
N ALA A 910 -4.76 43.93 -10.73
CA ALA A 910 -3.80 43.70 -9.66
C ALA A 910 -3.43 45.02 -8.99
N GLY A 911 -3.48 45.10 -7.64
CA GLY A 911 -3.19 46.32 -6.92
C GLY A 911 -3.42 46.19 -5.40
N SER A 912 -3.44 47.34 -4.72
CA SER A 912 -3.82 47.40 -3.31
C SER A 912 -5.30 47.00 -3.13
N PRO A 913 -5.72 46.48 -1.95
CA PRO A 913 -7.13 46.13 -1.69
C PRO A 913 -8.09 47.26 -2.04
N GLN A 914 -7.73 48.50 -1.70
CA GLN A 914 -8.55 49.70 -1.99
C GLN A 914 -8.69 49.97 -3.47
N ALA A 915 -7.60 49.84 -4.25
CA ALA A 915 -7.64 50.03 -5.71
C ALA A 915 -8.51 48.99 -6.41
N VAL A 916 -8.41 47.73 -5.98
CA VAL A 916 -9.20 46.64 -6.57
C VAL A 916 -10.68 46.72 -6.20
N GLN A 917 -11.03 47.23 -5.02
CA GLN A 917 -12.41 47.40 -4.58
C GLN A 917 -13.20 48.42 -5.40
N THR A 918 -12.53 49.41 -5.94
CA THR A 918 -13.11 50.50 -6.75
C THR A 918 -12.98 50.31 -8.26
N ASP A 919 -12.35 49.21 -8.70
CA ASP A 919 -12.12 48.93 -10.13
C ASP A 919 -13.42 48.47 -10.82
N PRO A 920 -13.90 49.23 -11.84
CA PRO A 920 -15.14 48.88 -12.55
C PRO A 920 -15.10 47.50 -13.20
N VAL A 921 -13.94 47.05 -13.67
CA VAL A 921 -13.76 45.76 -14.32
C VAL A 921 -13.97 44.64 -13.29
N VAL A 922 -13.43 44.81 -12.06
CA VAL A 922 -13.60 43.89 -10.96
C VAL A 922 -15.07 43.82 -10.51
N ILE A 923 -15.72 45.00 -10.35
CA ILE A 923 -17.12 45.09 -9.96
C ILE A 923 -18.00 44.33 -10.98
N SER A 924 -17.79 44.57 -12.28
CA SER A 924 -18.54 43.91 -13.35
C SER A 924 -18.33 42.38 -13.38
N ALA A 925 -17.12 41.91 -13.05
CA ALA A 925 -16.81 40.46 -13.01
C ALA A 925 -17.52 39.72 -11.86
N TYR A 926 -17.81 40.40 -10.74
CA TYR A 926 -18.49 39.81 -9.57
C TYR A 926 -20.00 39.98 -9.60
N PHE A 927 -20.52 41.13 -10.03
CA PHE A 927 -21.97 41.47 -9.99
C PHE A 927 -22.67 41.42 -11.36
N GLY A 928 -21.90 41.28 -12.45
CA GLY A 928 -22.42 41.33 -13.80
C GLY A 928 -22.59 42.76 -14.34
N ALA A 929 -22.70 42.90 -15.66
CA ALA A 929 -22.68 44.21 -16.36
C ALA A 929 -23.89 45.14 -16.06
N ALA A 930 -24.94 44.64 -15.39
CA ALA A 930 -26.17 45.40 -15.11
C ALA A 930 -26.07 46.32 -13.87
N GLU A 931 -25.18 46.05 -12.92
CA GLU A 931 -25.05 46.80 -11.65
C GLU A 931 -23.83 47.79 -11.61
N ALA A 932 -23.01 47.80 -12.63
CA ALA A 932 -21.84 48.71 -12.69
C ALA A 932 -22.20 50.16 -13.04
N ASN A 933 -23.48 50.48 -13.31
CA ASN A 933 -23.93 51.83 -13.69
C ASN A 933 -24.85 52.48 -12.65
N THR A 934 -25.02 51.93 -11.48
CA THR A 934 -25.66 52.59 -10.31
C THR A 934 -24.64 52.82 -9.19
#